data_3b6f1a18cf9b7853e6bc717f304a48bf
#
_entry.id   3b6f1a18cf9b7853e6bc717f304a48bf
#
_cell.length_a   1.000
_cell.length_b   1.000
_cell.length_c   1.000
_cell.angle_alpha   90.00
_cell.angle_beta   90.00
_cell.angle_gamma   90.00
#
_symmetry.space_group_name_H-M   'P 1'
#
loop_
_entity.id
_entity.type
_entity.pdbx_description
1 polymer ?
#
loop_
_entity_poly.entity_id
_entity_poly.type
_entity_poly.pdbx_seq_one_letter_code
_entity_poly.pdbx_strand_id
1 'polypeptide(L)'
;MSGPLLSLYTVLVLLLAFLTCLFAPVPSDAQQTGRELYLRQLIDRAEQVKLADQREWHLLLHYRKGLFGGYESEQDDPDFFLSPNGKTDPAAELNATLANFFSDELVGRSRQPAQCAFIARYHWLKEQLNFDSARLAPLACERFHRWYEDFEVQSISLIFPSAFLNNPASMFGHTLFRVDQKGQTEQTRILAYTINYAADVPPDAGLAYPVRGIFGSYKGYFSTIPYYLKVQQYRDIENRDIWEYRLNLTENQLHRFLMHAWELGNAYFDYFFFKENCSYHLLALLDYADPDLHLTDEFVIWTVPADTVRLIVSKPGLVSDVTYRPSRSTVIKRKRESLPAAQRDLAHQITQDPGAVTLPAFTRLTLSKQAFVLDLASDYLRYRIETTDSPKPEWKERNRAVLTARSQLRIPSEEFTVRPFARQPELGHKTSRASVGGGWRNDDTFEEATVRAGYHDLLDPEVGYTPDAQIEMASITVRHYNRADQTKVERATLLNLLSLSPIDSVFHAPSWKLNIGMNTIRHNDCRLCSNGFLNGGIGGAKEFRLLKREVLFAFAETEANVSKAYHEMHRVGGGATIGMLADLTEQWKVMATGTYLRFPLGDKSDDFRWYVGSRFTLAQNWTVRLEYNHRDHDNDVLFSVQAFF
;
A
#
# COMPACT_ATOMS: atom_id res chain seq x y z
N MET A 1 62.29 -48.30 -35.39
CA MET A 1 62.20 -49.01 -34.09
C MET A 1 61.77 -48.02 -33.01
N SER A 2 60.49 -47.91 -32.82
CA SER A 2 59.91 -47.04 -31.79
C SER A 2 58.56 -47.62 -31.37
N GLY A 3 58.58 -48.37 -30.31
CA GLY A 3 57.43 -48.84 -29.52
C GLY A 3 58.00 -49.68 -28.44
N PRO A 4 57.66 -49.70 -27.25
CA PRO A 4 56.51 -49.98 -26.40
C PRO A 4 56.40 -49.14 -25.12
N LEU A 5 57.00 -47.94 -25.03
CA LEU A 5 56.95 -47.09 -23.86
C LEU A 5 55.62 -46.33 -23.66
N LEU A 6 54.82 -46.17 -24.72
CA LEU A 6 53.48 -45.48 -24.62
C LEU A 6 52.39 -46.39 -24.03
N SER A 7 52.55 -47.70 -24.14
CA SER A 7 51.58 -48.69 -23.61
C SER A 7 51.64 -48.85 -22.10
N LEU A 8 52.83 -48.68 -21.49
CA LEU A 8 52.98 -48.83 -20.02
C LEU A 8 52.41 -47.64 -19.26
N TYR A 9 52.52 -46.40 -19.81
CA TYR A 9 51.96 -45.20 -19.20
C TYR A 9 50.44 -45.17 -19.20
N THR A 10 49.81 -45.62 -20.28
CA THR A 10 48.35 -45.71 -20.42
C THR A 10 47.78 -46.80 -19.47
N VAL A 11 48.45 -47.90 -19.30
CA VAL A 11 48.04 -48.98 -18.39
C VAL A 11 48.23 -48.52 -16.92
N LEU A 12 49.29 -47.76 -16.60
CA LEU A 12 49.52 -47.21 -15.25
C LEU A 12 48.53 -46.14 -14.87
N VAL A 13 48.13 -45.23 -15.82
CA VAL A 13 47.12 -44.21 -15.60
C VAL A 13 45.72 -44.84 -15.46
N LEU A 14 45.38 -45.85 -16.22
CA LEU A 14 44.14 -46.60 -16.08
C LEU A 14 44.08 -47.43 -14.77
N LEU A 15 45.19 -47.97 -14.34
CA LEU A 15 45.30 -48.67 -13.04
C LEU A 15 45.22 -47.70 -11.88
N LEU A 16 45.81 -46.50 -11.93
CA LEU A 16 45.66 -45.45 -10.94
C LEU A 16 44.23 -44.88 -10.94
N ALA A 17 43.60 -44.68 -12.06
CA ALA A 17 42.21 -44.26 -12.14
C ALA A 17 41.23 -45.32 -11.62
N PHE A 18 41.56 -46.62 -11.82
CA PHE A 18 40.78 -47.74 -11.27
C PHE A 18 41.00 -47.89 -9.73
N LEU A 19 42.20 -47.65 -9.24
CA LEU A 19 42.47 -47.63 -7.80
C LEU A 19 41.81 -46.44 -7.11
N THR A 20 41.75 -45.24 -7.72
CA THR A 20 41.05 -44.09 -7.14
C THR A 20 39.52 -44.26 -7.14
N CYS A 21 38.95 -45.01 -8.10
CA CYS A 21 37.52 -45.39 -8.05
C CYS A 21 37.22 -46.46 -7.01
N LEU A 22 38.21 -47.29 -6.61
CA LEU A 22 38.04 -48.30 -5.56
C LEU A 22 38.18 -47.76 -4.13
N PHE A 23 38.70 -46.52 -3.98
CA PHE A 23 38.80 -45.79 -2.70
C PHE A 23 37.90 -44.58 -2.60
N ALA A 24 36.95 -44.36 -3.54
CA ALA A 24 35.84 -43.45 -3.29
C ALA A 24 35.06 -44.03 -2.08
N PRO A 25 34.87 -43.27 -0.99
CA PRO A 25 34.08 -43.76 0.11
C PRO A 25 32.65 -43.98 -0.36
N VAL A 26 32.29 -45.23 -0.65
CA VAL A 26 30.89 -45.64 -0.77
C VAL A 26 30.28 -45.35 0.60
N PRO A 27 29.20 -44.56 0.74
CA PRO A 27 28.54 -44.40 2.01
C PRO A 27 28.16 -45.78 2.50
N SER A 28 28.74 -46.22 3.63
CA SER A 28 28.50 -47.55 4.15
C SER A 28 27.02 -47.70 4.47
N ASP A 29 26.39 -48.82 4.13
CA ASP A 29 25.00 -49.17 4.47
C ASP A 29 24.67 -48.86 5.93
N ALA A 30 25.62 -48.97 6.84
CA ALA A 30 25.50 -48.63 8.23
C ALA A 30 25.28 -47.10 8.48
N GLN A 31 25.88 -46.22 7.68
CA GLN A 31 25.75 -44.78 7.84
C GLN A 31 24.40 -44.30 7.25
N GLN A 32 23.95 -44.90 6.17
CA GLN A 32 22.64 -44.65 5.58
C GLN A 32 21.52 -45.15 6.49
N THR A 33 21.65 -46.36 7.08
CA THR A 33 20.72 -46.90 8.07
C THR A 33 20.67 -46.03 9.34
N GLY A 34 21.81 -45.46 9.77
CA GLY A 34 21.87 -44.54 10.92
C GLY A 34 21.15 -43.23 10.68
N ARG A 35 21.26 -42.64 9.46
CA ARG A 35 20.54 -41.42 9.05
C ARG A 35 19.02 -41.64 8.99
N GLU A 36 18.57 -42.73 8.38
CA GLU A 36 17.15 -43.08 8.29
C GLU A 36 16.53 -43.33 9.67
N LEU A 37 17.23 -44.01 10.56
CA LEU A 37 16.77 -44.23 11.93
C LEU A 37 16.62 -42.89 12.68
N TYR A 38 17.57 -41.97 12.54
CA TYR A 38 17.48 -40.68 13.19
C TYR A 38 16.35 -39.81 12.62
N LEU A 39 16.15 -39.80 11.32
CA LEU A 39 14.99 -39.11 10.69
C LEU A 39 13.68 -39.62 11.28
N ARG A 40 13.47 -40.95 11.38
CA ARG A 40 12.29 -41.54 12.02
C ARG A 40 12.12 -41.06 13.46
N GLN A 41 13.20 -41.05 14.26
CA GLN A 41 13.16 -40.56 15.65
C GLN A 41 12.73 -39.07 15.71
N LEU A 42 13.16 -38.24 14.78
CA LEU A 42 12.74 -36.82 14.71
C LEU A 42 11.27 -36.69 14.32
N ILE A 43 10.79 -37.47 13.35
CA ILE A 43 9.39 -37.50 12.94
C ILE A 43 8.51 -37.97 14.10
N ASP A 44 8.81 -39.10 14.72
CA ASP A 44 8.06 -39.63 15.85
C ASP A 44 7.99 -38.61 17.01
N ARG A 45 9.09 -37.92 17.28
CA ARG A 45 9.13 -36.88 18.31
C ARG A 45 8.29 -35.66 17.91
N ALA A 46 8.34 -35.21 16.65
CA ALA A 46 7.53 -34.10 16.15
C ALA A 46 6.02 -34.40 16.27
N GLU A 47 5.62 -35.63 15.95
CA GLU A 47 4.24 -36.10 16.12
C GLU A 47 3.82 -36.15 17.60
N GLN A 48 4.69 -36.70 18.49
CA GLN A 48 4.42 -36.78 19.94
C GLN A 48 4.16 -35.40 20.56
N VAL A 49 4.92 -34.37 20.16
CA VAL A 49 4.77 -33.00 20.67
C VAL A 49 3.88 -32.13 19.79
N LYS A 50 3.26 -32.72 18.76
CA LYS A 50 2.29 -32.08 17.84
C LYS A 50 2.84 -30.78 17.20
N LEU A 51 4.07 -30.83 16.69
CA LEU A 51 4.69 -29.64 16.09
C LEU A 51 3.91 -29.10 14.88
N ALA A 52 3.25 -29.99 14.12
CA ALA A 52 2.46 -29.59 12.97
C ALA A 52 1.23 -28.74 13.34
N ASP A 53 0.76 -28.83 14.59
CA ASP A 53 -0.37 -28.05 15.11
C ASP A 53 0.05 -26.74 15.79
N GLN A 54 1.36 -26.49 15.92
CA GLN A 54 1.86 -25.29 16.60
C GLN A 54 1.72 -24.04 15.72
N ARG A 55 1.43 -22.91 16.38
CA ARG A 55 1.24 -21.63 15.71
C ARG A 55 2.45 -21.21 14.86
N GLU A 56 3.66 -21.37 15.37
CA GLU A 56 4.88 -21.00 14.66
C GLU A 56 5.06 -21.78 13.36
N TRP A 57 4.71 -23.09 13.35
CA TRP A 57 4.72 -23.87 12.12
C TRP A 57 3.69 -23.35 11.11
N HIS A 58 2.51 -22.99 11.60
CA HIS A 58 1.48 -22.39 10.74
C HIS A 58 1.90 -21.02 10.21
N LEU A 59 2.57 -20.18 11.01
CA LEU A 59 3.09 -18.88 10.57
C LEU A 59 4.20 -19.03 9.53
N LEU A 60 5.12 -19.99 9.69
CA LEU A 60 6.19 -20.28 8.72
C LEU A 60 5.65 -20.69 7.35
N LEU A 61 4.56 -21.44 7.33
CA LEU A 61 3.95 -21.98 6.12
C LEU A 61 2.72 -21.17 5.67
N HIS A 62 2.38 -20.08 6.37
CA HIS A 62 1.19 -19.25 6.10
C HIS A 62 -0.13 -20.04 6.08
N TYR A 63 -0.28 -21.06 6.93
CA TYR A 63 -1.52 -21.82 7.01
C TYR A 63 -2.64 -21.02 7.67
N ARG A 64 -3.83 -21.09 7.05
CA ARG A 64 -5.09 -20.59 7.61
C ARG A 64 -6.07 -21.73 7.79
N LYS A 65 -6.86 -21.64 8.86
CA LYS A 65 -7.91 -22.61 9.11
C LYS A 65 -9.11 -22.33 8.19
N GLY A 66 -9.51 -23.33 7.43
CA GLY A 66 -10.67 -23.23 6.55
C GLY A 66 -12.00 -23.12 7.33
N LEU A 67 -13.02 -22.51 6.72
CA LEU A 67 -14.36 -22.35 7.31
C LEU A 67 -15.01 -23.70 7.68
N PHE A 68 -14.72 -24.76 6.94
CA PHE A 68 -15.27 -26.11 7.16
C PHE A 68 -14.26 -27.04 7.86
N GLY A 69 -13.21 -26.50 8.45
CA GLY A 69 -12.11 -27.24 9.04
C GLY A 69 -10.97 -27.49 8.05
N GLY A 70 -9.87 -28.11 8.54
CA GLY A 70 -8.63 -28.28 7.77
C GLY A 70 -7.79 -26.99 7.73
N TYR A 71 -6.67 -27.09 7.04
CA TYR A 71 -5.74 -25.97 6.81
C TYR A 71 -5.47 -25.81 5.32
N GLU A 72 -5.24 -24.56 4.91
CA GLU A 72 -4.75 -24.21 3.58
C GLU A 72 -3.74 -23.10 3.73
N SER A 73 -2.61 -23.23 3.04
CA SER A 73 -1.59 -22.19 3.01
C SER A 73 -1.98 -21.09 2.04
N GLU A 74 -1.78 -19.83 2.44
CA GLU A 74 -1.87 -18.65 1.56
C GLU A 74 -0.71 -18.59 0.55
N GLN A 75 0.32 -19.44 0.73
CA GLN A 75 1.45 -19.52 -0.20
C GLN A 75 1.05 -20.30 -1.47
N ASP A 76 1.31 -19.72 -2.65
CA ASP A 76 0.84 -20.24 -3.93
C ASP A 76 1.97 -20.84 -4.80
N ASP A 77 3.24 -20.61 -4.42
CA ASP A 77 4.37 -21.20 -5.14
C ASP A 77 4.53 -22.69 -4.77
N PRO A 78 4.35 -23.62 -5.72
CA PRO A 78 4.54 -25.04 -5.44
C PRO A 78 5.96 -25.39 -5.01
N ASP A 79 6.98 -24.62 -5.43
CA ASP A 79 8.38 -24.83 -5.04
C ASP A 79 8.66 -24.43 -3.57
N PHE A 80 7.69 -23.82 -2.89
CA PHE A 80 7.78 -23.50 -1.47
C PHE A 80 7.51 -24.72 -0.57
N PHE A 81 6.77 -25.70 -1.07
CA PHE A 81 6.43 -26.92 -0.35
C PHE A 81 7.35 -28.06 -0.74
N LEU A 82 7.71 -28.89 0.26
CA LEU A 82 8.51 -30.08 0.09
C LEU A 82 7.66 -31.36 0.00
N SER A 83 6.41 -31.28 0.47
CA SER A 83 5.40 -32.32 0.29
C SER A 83 4.47 -31.99 -0.87
N PRO A 84 4.08 -32.97 -1.72
CA PRO A 84 3.04 -32.74 -2.73
C PRO A 84 1.70 -32.24 -2.16
N ASN A 85 1.41 -32.57 -0.91
CA ASN A 85 0.21 -32.13 -0.17
C ASN A 85 0.50 -30.96 0.78
N GLY A 86 1.69 -30.37 0.73
CA GLY A 86 2.17 -29.38 1.69
C GLY A 86 1.28 -28.14 1.80
N LYS A 87 0.58 -27.76 0.72
CA LYS A 87 -0.35 -26.63 0.75
C LYS A 87 -1.53 -26.83 1.73
N THR A 88 -1.96 -28.08 1.97
CA THR A 88 -3.18 -28.38 2.75
C THR A 88 -2.95 -29.31 3.94
N ASP A 89 -1.76 -29.89 4.05
CA ASP A 89 -1.41 -30.84 5.10
C ASP A 89 -0.14 -30.41 5.84
N PRO A 90 -0.30 -29.70 6.98
CA PRO A 90 0.85 -29.24 7.79
C PRO A 90 1.75 -30.36 8.29
N ALA A 91 1.20 -31.56 8.59
CA ALA A 91 1.98 -32.69 9.08
C ALA A 91 2.78 -33.34 7.96
N ALA A 92 2.18 -33.52 6.78
CA ALA A 92 2.91 -34.03 5.62
C ALA A 92 4.06 -33.10 5.21
N GLU A 93 3.85 -31.77 5.26
CA GLU A 93 4.90 -30.79 4.96
C GLU A 93 6.03 -30.80 6.00
N LEU A 94 5.70 -30.95 7.30
CA LEU A 94 6.71 -31.06 8.36
C LEU A 94 7.59 -32.29 8.17
N ASN A 95 6.98 -33.45 7.90
CA ASN A 95 7.69 -34.70 7.67
C ASN A 95 8.58 -34.63 6.42
N ALA A 96 8.07 -34.04 5.34
CA ALA A 96 8.84 -33.81 4.12
C ALA A 96 10.00 -32.82 4.35
N THR A 97 9.79 -31.78 5.14
CA THR A 97 10.82 -30.81 5.52
C THR A 97 11.95 -31.48 6.29
N LEU A 98 11.63 -32.30 7.30
CA LEU A 98 12.62 -33.07 8.05
C LEU A 98 13.39 -34.03 7.14
N ALA A 99 12.71 -34.75 6.24
CA ALA A 99 13.35 -35.66 5.29
C ALA A 99 14.33 -34.93 4.36
N ASN A 100 13.94 -33.76 3.84
CA ASN A 100 14.78 -32.98 2.94
C ASN A 100 16.02 -32.38 3.62
N PHE A 101 16.04 -32.21 4.93
CA PHE A 101 17.27 -31.79 5.64
C PHE A 101 18.37 -32.84 5.60
N PHE A 102 18.04 -34.11 5.33
CA PHE A 102 18.99 -35.20 5.14
C PHE A 102 19.29 -35.46 3.66
N SER A 103 18.63 -34.77 2.73
CA SER A 103 18.80 -34.94 1.27
C SER A 103 19.83 -33.95 0.74
N ASP A 104 20.54 -34.38 -0.31
CA ASP A 104 21.43 -33.53 -1.11
C ASP A 104 20.68 -32.83 -2.26
N GLU A 105 19.37 -33.03 -2.39
CA GLU A 105 18.56 -32.41 -3.43
C GLU A 105 18.49 -30.89 -3.25
N LEU A 106 18.54 -30.17 -4.35
CA LEU A 106 18.41 -28.71 -4.38
C LEU A 106 16.94 -28.34 -4.55
N VAL A 107 16.39 -27.64 -3.56
CA VAL A 107 14.98 -27.30 -3.47
C VAL A 107 14.72 -25.79 -3.65
N GLY A 108 13.46 -25.44 -3.84
CA GLY A 108 13.00 -24.06 -4.01
C GLY A 108 13.51 -23.38 -5.29
N ARG A 109 13.01 -22.21 -5.59
CA ARG A 109 13.43 -21.42 -6.76
C ARG A 109 14.93 -21.08 -6.76
N SER A 110 15.50 -20.90 -5.57
CA SER A 110 16.93 -20.57 -5.42
C SER A 110 17.87 -21.76 -5.64
N ARG A 111 17.34 -22.99 -5.78
CA ARG A 111 18.08 -24.23 -5.99
C ARG A 111 19.20 -24.36 -4.97
N GLN A 112 18.84 -24.49 -3.70
CA GLN A 112 19.75 -24.67 -2.58
C GLN A 112 19.37 -25.91 -1.77
N PRO A 113 20.29 -26.48 -0.94
CA PRO A 113 19.94 -27.50 0.04
C PRO A 113 18.81 -27.01 0.96
N ALA A 114 17.91 -27.89 1.39
CA ALA A 114 16.72 -27.53 2.15
C ALA A 114 17.05 -26.74 3.44
N GLN A 115 18.13 -27.05 4.15
CA GLN A 115 18.58 -26.29 5.33
C GLN A 115 18.88 -24.83 5.02
N CYS A 116 19.27 -24.50 3.78
CA CYS A 116 19.65 -23.15 3.35
C CYS A 116 18.54 -22.42 2.60
N ALA A 117 17.72 -23.14 1.84
CA ALA A 117 16.55 -22.60 1.19
C ALA A 117 15.49 -22.19 2.23
N PHE A 118 15.27 -23.04 3.23
CA PHE A 118 14.27 -22.90 4.28
C PHE A 118 14.93 -22.75 5.66
N ILE A 119 15.73 -21.71 5.81
CA ILE A 119 16.59 -21.46 6.99
C ILE A 119 15.77 -21.23 8.26
N ALA A 120 14.59 -20.57 8.18
CA ALA A 120 13.72 -20.32 9.32
C ALA A 120 13.08 -21.63 9.82
N ARG A 121 12.61 -22.49 8.90
CA ARG A 121 12.10 -23.84 9.23
C ARG A 121 13.19 -24.69 9.88
N TYR A 122 14.41 -24.66 9.33
CA TYR A 122 15.54 -25.40 9.88
C TYR A 122 15.88 -24.96 11.30
N HIS A 123 15.99 -23.66 11.56
CA HIS A 123 16.29 -23.12 12.88
C HIS A 123 15.19 -23.46 13.89
N TRP A 124 13.92 -23.24 13.53
CA TRP A 124 12.80 -23.54 14.40
C TRP A 124 12.73 -25.05 14.74
N LEU A 125 12.79 -25.94 13.74
CA LEU A 125 12.77 -27.39 13.98
C LEU A 125 13.98 -27.87 14.77
N LYS A 126 15.16 -27.28 14.55
CA LYS A 126 16.37 -27.58 15.34
C LYS A 126 16.18 -27.24 16.81
N GLU A 127 15.56 -26.10 17.12
CA GLU A 127 15.27 -25.71 18.51
C GLU A 127 14.22 -26.64 19.15
N GLN A 128 13.12 -26.92 18.45
CA GLN A 128 12.02 -27.73 18.98
C GLN A 128 12.41 -29.21 19.19
N LEU A 129 13.21 -29.76 18.30
CA LEU A 129 13.60 -31.16 18.30
C LEU A 129 15.01 -31.42 18.87
N ASN A 130 15.76 -30.35 19.19
CA ASN A 130 17.13 -30.41 19.69
C ASN A 130 18.02 -31.29 18.80
N PHE A 131 18.27 -30.89 17.57
CA PHE A 131 19.02 -31.65 16.58
C PHE A 131 20.41 -32.02 17.07
N ASP A 132 20.79 -33.28 16.91
CA ASP A 132 22.15 -33.77 17.11
C ASP A 132 23.04 -33.43 15.92
N SER A 133 23.93 -32.46 16.09
CA SER A 133 24.83 -31.98 15.03
C SER A 133 25.81 -33.05 14.51
N ALA A 134 26.04 -34.12 15.24
CA ALA A 134 26.85 -35.25 14.77
C ALA A 134 26.08 -36.14 13.78
N ARG A 135 24.74 -36.17 13.87
CA ARG A 135 23.84 -36.99 13.03
C ARG A 135 23.19 -36.21 11.91
N LEU A 136 22.95 -34.90 12.11
CA LEU A 136 22.50 -33.94 11.10
C LEU A 136 23.43 -32.72 11.18
N ALA A 137 24.50 -32.74 10.37
CA ALA A 137 25.47 -31.67 10.34
C ALA A 137 24.85 -30.38 9.76
N PRO A 138 25.00 -29.22 10.42
CA PRO A 138 24.55 -27.95 9.89
C PRO A 138 25.36 -27.57 8.64
N LEU A 139 24.69 -27.07 7.61
CA LEU A 139 25.34 -26.54 6.41
C LEU A 139 25.75 -25.07 6.61
N ALA A 140 26.82 -24.66 5.94
CA ALA A 140 27.34 -23.28 6.08
C ALA A 140 26.41 -22.20 5.52
N CYS A 141 25.51 -22.52 4.58
CA CYS A 141 24.52 -21.60 3.98
C CYS A 141 25.10 -20.24 3.58
N GLU A 142 26.25 -20.22 2.91
CA GLU A 142 27.04 -19.02 2.60
C GLU A 142 26.26 -17.90 1.92
N ARG A 143 25.28 -18.26 1.05
CA ARG A 143 24.45 -17.26 0.36
C ARG A 143 23.53 -16.53 1.34
N PHE A 144 22.94 -17.25 2.32
CA PHE A 144 22.14 -16.65 3.38
C PHE A 144 23.00 -15.78 4.28
N HIS A 145 24.16 -16.29 4.76
CA HIS A 145 25.04 -15.54 5.66
C HIS A 145 25.51 -14.24 5.02
N ARG A 146 25.96 -14.26 3.77
CA ARG A 146 26.34 -13.04 3.04
C ARG A 146 25.20 -12.05 2.96
N TRP A 147 24.01 -12.50 2.56
CA TRP A 147 22.83 -11.63 2.49
C TRP A 147 22.44 -11.08 3.88
N TYR A 148 22.52 -11.89 4.92
CA TYR A 148 22.21 -11.48 6.30
C TYR A 148 23.24 -10.48 6.86
N GLU A 149 24.51 -10.71 6.62
CA GLU A 149 25.62 -9.85 7.06
C GLU A 149 25.57 -8.48 6.38
N ASP A 150 25.16 -8.42 5.11
CA ASP A 150 25.02 -7.15 4.36
C ASP A 150 24.02 -6.18 5.03
N PHE A 151 23.10 -6.68 5.87
CA PHE A 151 22.17 -5.81 6.59
C PHE A 151 22.74 -5.16 7.84
N GLU A 152 23.71 -5.79 8.52
CA GLU A 152 24.20 -5.31 9.83
C GLU A 152 23.06 -4.80 10.73
N VAL A 153 21.96 -5.55 10.81
CA VAL A 153 20.67 -5.09 11.34
C VAL A 153 20.78 -4.59 12.78
N GLN A 154 20.22 -3.40 13.03
CA GLN A 154 20.03 -2.82 14.37
C GLN A 154 18.56 -2.76 14.74
N SER A 155 17.70 -2.38 13.82
CA SER A 155 16.26 -2.25 14.01
C SER A 155 15.52 -2.33 12.69
N ILE A 156 14.20 -2.49 12.76
CA ILE A 156 13.32 -2.45 11.59
C ILE A 156 12.33 -1.30 11.78
N SER A 157 12.08 -0.56 10.69
CA SER A 157 11.08 0.51 10.66
C SER A 157 10.01 0.19 9.63
N LEU A 158 8.73 0.23 10.02
CA LEU A 158 7.63 0.20 9.07
C LEU A 158 7.56 1.55 8.36
N ILE A 159 7.56 1.53 7.05
CA ILE A 159 7.49 2.71 6.20
C ILE A 159 6.11 2.76 5.55
N PHE A 160 5.41 3.87 5.71
CA PHE A 160 4.09 4.10 5.14
C PHE A 160 4.09 5.37 4.26
N PRO A 161 4.25 5.24 2.93
CA PRO A 161 3.93 6.30 2.00
C PRO A 161 2.41 6.50 1.94
N SER A 162 1.95 7.75 2.10
CA SER A 162 0.53 8.10 2.08
C SER A 162 -0.18 7.66 0.79
N ALA A 163 -1.51 7.64 0.81
CA ALA A 163 -2.34 7.23 -0.32
C ALA A 163 -2.04 8.04 -1.61
N PHE A 164 -2.10 7.36 -2.76
CA PHE A 164 -1.84 7.95 -4.08
C PHE A 164 -2.92 7.53 -5.08
N LEU A 165 -3.90 8.42 -5.32
CA LEU A 165 -5.08 8.11 -6.14
C LEU A 165 -4.76 7.80 -7.61
N ASN A 166 -3.65 8.32 -8.14
CA ASN A 166 -3.31 8.12 -9.54
C ASN A 166 -2.74 6.73 -9.86
N ASN A 167 -2.56 5.87 -8.85
CA ASN A 167 -2.13 4.49 -9.03
C ASN A 167 -3.03 3.54 -8.21
N PRO A 168 -3.82 2.66 -8.86
CA PRO A 168 -4.74 1.75 -8.18
C PRO A 168 -4.08 0.86 -7.12
N ALA A 169 -2.85 0.39 -7.33
CA ALA A 169 -2.13 -0.43 -6.35
C ALA A 169 -1.65 0.34 -5.11
N SER A 170 -1.56 1.67 -5.21
CA SER A 170 -1.12 2.55 -4.12
C SER A 170 -2.23 3.48 -3.62
N MET A 171 -3.46 3.25 -4.09
CA MET A 171 -4.62 4.09 -3.81
C MET A 171 -4.91 4.20 -2.30
N PHE A 172 -4.67 3.12 -1.55
CA PHE A 172 -4.88 3.05 -0.09
C PHE A 172 -3.61 3.30 0.73
N GLY A 173 -2.52 3.74 0.09
CA GLY A 173 -1.20 3.74 0.67
C GLY A 173 -0.40 2.50 0.29
N HIS A 174 0.80 2.41 0.82
CA HIS A 174 1.67 1.24 0.67
C HIS A 174 2.42 1.02 1.98
N THR A 175 2.93 -0.18 2.20
CA THR A 175 3.82 -0.46 3.34
C THR A 175 5.04 -1.23 2.86
N LEU A 176 6.15 -1.00 3.53
CA LEU A 176 7.38 -1.76 3.39
C LEU A 176 8.19 -1.65 4.69
N PHE A 177 9.14 -2.54 4.90
CA PHE A 177 10.07 -2.41 6.00
C PHE A 177 11.40 -1.83 5.54
N ARG A 178 11.96 -0.90 6.32
CA ARG A 178 13.36 -0.50 6.23
C ARG A 178 14.16 -1.23 7.31
N VAL A 179 15.28 -1.81 6.91
CA VAL A 179 16.21 -2.47 7.83
C VAL A 179 17.31 -1.47 8.17
N ASP A 180 17.22 -0.89 9.37
CA ASP A 180 18.18 0.10 9.84
C ASP A 180 19.47 -0.59 10.29
N GLN A 181 20.61 -0.10 9.79
CA GLN A 181 21.93 -0.70 10.04
C GLN A 181 22.60 -0.11 11.28
N LYS A 182 23.51 -0.88 11.89
CA LYS A 182 24.32 -0.39 13.01
C LYS A 182 25.12 0.85 12.61
N GLY A 183 25.17 1.84 13.50
CA GLY A 183 25.93 3.09 13.27
C GLY A 183 25.31 4.10 12.31
N GLN A 184 24.12 3.84 11.75
CA GLN A 184 23.44 4.83 10.91
C GLN A 184 22.87 5.99 11.75
N THR A 185 23.03 7.22 11.21
CA THR A 185 22.38 8.44 11.71
C THR A 185 21.07 8.69 10.95
N GLU A 186 20.26 9.67 11.40
CA GLU A 186 19.05 10.10 10.68
C GLU A 186 19.33 10.43 9.20
N GLN A 187 20.48 11.04 8.90
CA GLN A 187 20.88 11.42 7.55
C GLN A 187 21.28 10.21 6.71
N THR A 188 21.95 9.21 7.31
CA THR A 188 22.48 8.05 6.60
C THR A 188 21.50 6.88 6.52
N ARG A 189 20.38 6.89 7.25
CA ARG A 189 19.31 5.87 7.14
C ARG A 189 18.74 5.73 5.72
N ILE A 190 18.87 6.76 4.89
CA ILE A 190 18.48 6.67 3.48
C ILE A 190 19.28 5.62 2.69
N LEU A 191 20.46 5.23 3.18
CA LEU A 191 21.32 4.21 2.58
C LEU A 191 20.96 2.77 3.01
N ALA A 192 20.01 2.61 3.93
CA ALA A 192 19.51 1.33 4.39
C ALA A 192 18.85 0.54 3.25
N TYR A 193 18.64 -0.75 3.48
CA TYR A 193 17.84 -1.60 2.59
C TYR A 193 16.39 -1.70 3.05
N THR A 194 15.51 -2.10 2.15
CA THR A 194 14.11 -2.37 2.44
C THR A 194 13.75 -3.81 2.14
N ILE A 195 12.83 -4.37 2.91
CA ILE A 195 12.08 -5.57 2.56
C ILE A 195 10.71 -5.08 2.10
N ASN A 196 10.45 -5.30 0.82
CA ASN A 196 9.25 -4.84 0.14
C ASN A 196 8.53 -6.03 -0.48
N TYR A 197 7.19 -6.05 -0.38
CA TYR A 197 6.35 -7.00 -1.08
C TYR A 197 5.46 -6.24 -2.07
N ALA A 198 5.46 -6.68 -3.32
CA ALA A 198 4.70 -6.01 -4.38
C ALA A 198 4.27 -6.97 -5.49
N ALA A 199 3.16 -6.63 -6.15
CA ALA A 199 2.71 -7.33 -7.34
C ALA A 199 3.68 -7.13 -8.51
N ASP A 200 3.96 -8.20 -9.24
CA ASP A 200 4.63 -8.15 -10.55
C ASP A 200 3.59 -7.87 -11.62
N VAL A 201 3.51 -6.60 -12.04
CA VAL A 201 2.51 -6.12 -12.97
C VAL A 201 3.16 -5.82 -14.31
N PRO A 202 2.73 -6.46 -15.41
CA PRO A 202 3.22 -6.15 -16.74
C PRO A 202 2.95 -4.67 -17.11
N PRO A 203 3.89 -3.99 -17.79
CA PRO A 203 3.74 -2.58 -18.17
C PRO A 203 2.51 -2.29 -19.05
N ASP A 204 2.02 -3.29 -19.77
CA ASP A 204 0.89 -3.23 -20.69
C ASP A 204 -0.45 -3.69 -20.10
N ALA A 205 -0.55 -3.83 -18.78
CA ALA A 205 -1.75 -4.31 -18.08
C ALA A 205 -3.03 -3.48 -18.36
N GLY A 206 -2.89 -2.21 -18.70
CA GLY A 206 -3.97 -1.33 -19.18
C GLY A 206 -5.18 -1.27 -18.26
N LEU A 207 -6.39 -1.19 -18.85
CA LEU A 207 -7.66 -1.10 -18.11
C LEU A 207 -8.01 -2.38 -17.33
N ALA A 208 -7.41 -3.52 -17.65
CA ALA A 208 -7.64 -4.77 -16.93
C ALA A 208 -6.89 -4.83 -15.59
N TYR A 209 -5.96 -3.92 -15.36
CA TYR A 209 -5.11 -3.90 -14.17
C TYR A 209 -5.89 -3.95 -12.84
N PRO A 210 -6.86 -3.06 -12.58
CA PRO A 210 -7.61 -3.10 -11.32
C PRO A 210 -8.41 -4.40 -11.15
N VAL A 211 -9.04 -4.90 -12.22
CA VAL A 211 -9.86 -6.12 -12.20
C VAL A 211 -8.99 -7.33 -11.85
N ARG A 212 -7.86 -7.49 -12.52
CA ARG A 212 -6.91 -8.59 -12.25
C ARG A 212 -6.36 -8.54 -10.83
N GLY A 213 -6.09 -7.34 -10.30
CA GLY A 213 -5.62 -7.17 -8.92
C GLY A 213 -6.67 -7.50 -7.87
N ILE A 214 -7.96 -7.28 -8.17
CA ILE A 214 -9.06 -7.68 -7.27
C ILE A 214 -9.16 -9.21 -7.17
N PHE A 215 -8.96 -9.93 -8.28
CA PHE A 215 -9.13 -11.38 -8.37
C PHE A 215 -7.83 -12.19 -8.22
N GLY A 216 -6.74 -11.61 -7.71
CA GLY A 216 -5.51 -12.34 -7.43
C GLY A 216 -4.74 -12.83 -8.66
N SER A 217 -4.88 -12.14 -9.81
CA SER A 217 -4.25 -12.60 -11.06
C SER A 217 -2.79 -12.16 -11.22
N TYR A 218 -2.22 -11.46 -10.26
CA TYR A 218 -0.81 -11.07 -10.24
C TYR A 218 -0.04 -11.87 -9.21
N LYS A 219 1.22 -12.15 -9.49
CA LYS A 219 2.13 -12.75 -8.51
C LYS A 219 2.78 -11.64 -7.69
N GLY A 220 2.78 -11.80 -6.38
CA GLY A 220 3.46 -10.93 -5.44
C GLY A 220 4.78 -11.53 -4.99
N TYR A 221 5.83 -10.71 -4.94
CA TYR A 221 7.16 -11.13 -4.54
C TYR A 221 7.73 -10.25 -3.44
N PHE A 222 8.43 -10.88 -2.52
CA PHE A 222 9.33 -10.17 -1.62
C PHE A 222 10.61 -9.78 -2.34
N SER A 223 11.08 -8.55 -2.09
CA SER A 223 12.30 -8.02 -2.70
C SER A 223 13.08 -7.16 -1.73
N THR A 224 14.40 -7.18 -1.86
CA THR A 224 15.32 -6.28 -1.14
C THR A 224 15.77 -5.18 -2.07
N ILE A 225 15.47 -3.94 -1.72
CA ILE A 225 15.73 -2.76 -2.56
C ILE A 225 16.35 -1.67 -1.68
N PRO A 226 17.37 -0.90 -2.14
CA PRO A 226 17.90 0.25 -1.41
C PRO A 226 16.81 1.29 -1.11
N TYR A 227 16.75 1.77 0.14
CA TYR A 227 15.69 2.67 0.59
C TYR A 227 15.68 4.01 -0.16
N TYR A 228 16.83 4.54 -0.55
CA TYR A 228 16.88 5.79 -1.32
C TYR A 228 16.11 5.73 -2.64
N LEU A 229 16.05 4.56 -3.31
CA LEU A 229 15.24 4.37 -4.51
C LEU A 229 13.74 4.47 -4.21
N LYS A 230 13.31 3.93 -3.07
CA LYS A 230 11.92 4.04 -2.61
C LYS A 230 11.58 5.47 -2.17
N VAL A 231 12.50 6.16 -1.51
CA VAL A 231 12.32 7.58 -1.18
C VAL A 231 12.21 8.43 -2.45
N GLN A 232 13.06 8.20 -3.44
CA GLN A 232 12.98 8.90 -4.73
C GLN A 232 11.63 8.62 -5.42
N GLN A 233 11.20 7.36 -5.48
CA GLN A 233 9.91 6.97 -6.04
C GLN A 233 8.76 7.69 -5.34
N TYR A 234 8.63 7.54 -4.03
CA TYR A 234 7.46 8.03 -3.31
C TYR A 234 7.49 9.55 -3.08
N ARG A 235 8.61 10.08 -2.58
CA ARG A 235 8.74 11.49 -2.20
C ARG A 235 8.86 12.44 -3.39
N ASP A 236 9.67 12.06 -4.38
CA ASP A 236 10.09 12.97 -5.44
C ASP A 236 9.25 12.80 -6.72
N ILE A 237 8.91 11.57 -7.12
CA ILE A 237 8.13 11.27 -8.32
C ILE A 237 6.62 11.26 -8.02
N GLU A 238 6.17 10.44 -7.07
CA GLU A 238 4.76 10.29 -6.72
C GLU A 238 4.25 11.41 -5.78
N ASN A 239 5.14 12.20 -5.20
CA ASN A 239 4.84 13.29 -4.26
C ASN A 239 3.99 12.86 -3.06
N ARG A 240 4.37 11.75 -2.43
CA ARG A 240 3.74 11.19 -1.25
C ARG A 240 4.55 11.51 0.00
N ASP A 241 3.88 11.96 1.03
CA ASP A 241 4.47 12.06 2.37
C ASP A 241 4.71 10.65 2.92
N ILE A 242 5.80 10.47 3.66
CA ILE A 242 6.19 9.17 4.21
C ILE A 242 6.21 9.26 5.74
N TRP A 243 5.58 8.28 6.39
CA TRP A 243 5.65 8.05 7.83
C TRP A 243 6.51 6.84 8.10
N GLU A 244 7.43 6.94 9.05
CA GLU A 244 8.40 5.91 9.41
C GLU A 244 8.19 5.55 10.88
N TYR A 245 7.79 4.31 11.16
CA TYR A 245 7.49 3.80 12.49
C TYR A 245 8.59 2.82 12.91
N ARG A 246 9.45 3.22 13.83
CA ARG A 246 10.52 2.37 14.33
C ARG A 246 9.98 1.31 15.26
N LEU A 247 10.22 0.03 14.94
CA LEU A 247 9.75 -1.09 15.75
C LEU A 247 10.75 -1.45 16.84
N ASN A 248 10.22 -1.78 18.00
CA ASN A 248 10.98 -2.20 19.17
C ASN A 248 11.03 -3.74 19.23
N LEU A 249 11.84 -4.34 18.36
CA LEU A 249 12.05 -5.78 18.29
C LEU A 249 13.35 -6.17 18.98
N THR A 250 13.36 -7.30 19.67
CA THR A 250 14.56 -7.90 20.24
C THR A 250 15.48 -8.46 19.15
N GLU A 251 16.74 -8.72 19.46
CA GLU A 251 17.71 -9.29 18.52
C GLU A 251 17.24 -10.65 17.98
N ASN A 252 16.64 -11.49 18.81
CA ASN A 252 16.07 -12.77 18.38
C ASN A 252 14.88 -12.59 17.42
N GLN A 253 13.98 -11.63 17.69
CA GLN A 253 12.86 -11.31 16.80
C GLN A 253 13.35 -10.77 15.46
N LEU A 254 14.39 -9.92 15.45
CA LEU A 254 15.04 -9.44 14.22
C LEU A 254 15.67 -10.58 13.42
N HIS A 255 16.31 -11.52 14.11
CA HIS A 255 16.90 -12.70 13.47
C HIS A 255 15.82 -13.60 12.83
N ARG A 256 14.76 -13.92 13.56
CA ARG A 256 13.60 -14.68 13.04
C ARG A 256 12.97 -13.99 11.84
N PHE A 257 12.74 -12.69 11.93
CA PHE A 257 12.20 -11.86 10.84
C PHE A 257 13.02 -11.98 9.54
N LEU A 258 14.35 -11.85 9.63
CA LEU A 258 15.23 -11.92 8.45
C LEU A 258 15.33 -13.34 7.90
N MET A 259 15.39 -14.36 8.73
CA MET A 259 15.38 -15.74 8.27
C MET A 259 14.12 -16.06 7.46
N HIS A 260 12.96 -15.62 7.93
CA HIS A 260 11.71 -15.85 7.23
C HIS A 260 11.58 -15.00 5.95
N ALA A 261 12.04 -13.75 6.00
CA ALA A 261 12.12 -12.91 4.79
C ALA A 261 13.00 -13.52 3.70
N TRP A 262 14.08 -14.23 4.08
CA TRP A 262 14.91 -15.00 3.14
C TRP A 262 14.14 -16.12 2.45
N GLU A 263 13.38 -16.92 3.20
CA GLU A 263 12.56 -18.01 2.64
C GLU A 263 11.52 -17.45 1.66
N LEU A 264 10.80 -16.41 2.06
CA LEU A 264 9.76 -15.79 1.25
C LEU A 264 10.31 -15.07 0.01
N GLY A 265 11.56 -14.62 0.03
CA GLY A 265 12.23 -14.04 -1.14
C GLY A 265 12.39 -15.02 -2.32
N ASN A 266 12.22 -16.32 -2.07
CA ASN A 266 12.32 -17.39 -3.06
C ASN A 266 10.96 -17.92 -3.55
N ALA A 267 9.85 -17.32 -3.12
CA ALA A 267 8.51 -17.79 -3.41
C ALA A 267 7.58 -16.63 -3.82
N TYR A 268 6.40 -16.95 -4.33
CA TYR A 268 5.39 -15.96 -4.67
C TYR A 268 4.05 -16.32 -4.03
N PHE A 269 3.21 -15.29 -3.82
CA PHE A 269 1.80 -15.43 -3.48
C PHE A 269 0.95 -14.83 -4.59
N ASP A 270 -0.28 -15.27 -4.74
CA ASP A 270 -1.26 -14.58 -5.56
C ASP A 270 -1.64 -13.25 -4.88
N TYR A 271 -1.46 -12.14 -5.60
CA TYR A 271 -1.59 -10.80 -5.04
C TYR A 271 -3.02 -10.27 -5.18
N PHE A 272 -3.71 -10.11 -4.06
CA PHE A 272 -5.05 -9.53 -3.98
C PHE A 272 -4.98 -8.09 -3.44
N PHE A 273 -5.54 -7.12 -4.18
CA PHE A 273 -5.48 -5.71 -3.77
C PHE A 273 -6.13 -5.45 -2.40
N PHE A 274 -7.12 -6.24 -2.01
CA PHE A 274 -7.93 -6.00 -0.82
C PHE A 274 -7.76 -7.02 0.30
N LYS A 275 -7.06 -8.12 0.08
CA LYS A 275 -6.89 -9.16 1.12
C LYS A 275 -5.42 -9.42 1.37
N GLU A 276 -4.78 -10.15 0.49
CA GLU A 276 -3.38 -10.58 0.59
C GLU A 276 -2.47 -9.61 -0.18
N ASN A 277 -2.46 -8.35 0.27
CA ASN A 277 -1.69 -7.26 -0.33
C ASN A 277 -0.35 -7.03 0.38
N CYS A 278 0.34 -5.93 0.00
CA CYS A 278 1.67 -5.62 0.55
C CYS A 278 1.66 -5.53 2.09
N SER A 279 0.65 -4.93 2.68
CA SER A 279 0.63 -4.74 4.13
C SER A 279 0.32 -6.04 4.89
N TYR A 280 -0.54 -6.89 4.35
CA TYR A 280 -0.89 -8.17 4.98
C TYR A 280 0.32 -9.10 5.11
N HIS A 281 1.06 -9.33 4.03
CA HIS A 281 2.24 -10.21 4.05
C HIS A 281 3.39 -9.64 4.89
N LEU A 282 3.47 -8.32 5.04
CA LEU A 282 4.42 -7.70 5.98
C LEU A 282 4.02 -7.95 7.44
N LEU A 283 2.70 -7.96 7.76
CA LEU A 283 2.24 -8.37 9.10
C LEU A 283 2.58 -9.83 9.38
N ALA A 284 2.47 -10.71 8.39
CA ALA A 284 2.81 -12.12 8.53
C ALA A 284 4.30 -12.33 8.88
N LEU A 285 5.21 -11.51 8.34
CA LEU A 285 6.62 -11.50 8.76
C LEU A 285 6.79 -11.10 10.23
N LEU A 286 6.04 -10.11 10.72
CA LEU A 286 6.06 -9.70 12.12
C LEU A 286 5.46 -10.77 13.04
N ASP A 287 4.38 -11.40 12.64
CA ASP A 287 3.74 -12.48 13.41
C ASP A 287 4.69 -13.69 13.58
N TYR A 288 5.52 -13.99 12.58
CA TYR A 288 6.55 -15.03 12.74
C TYR A 288 7.72 -14.55 13.63
N ALA A 289 8.12 -13.27 13.51
CA ALA A 289 9.15 -12.71 14.37
C ALA A 289 8.74 -12.74 15.84
N ASP A 290 7.48 -12.43 16.13
CA ASP A 290 6.85 -12.47 17.45
C ASP A 290 5.42 -13.05 17.36
N PRO A 291 5.26 -14.36 17.62
CA PRO A 291 3.96 -15.04 17.48
C PRO A 291 2.85 -14.53 18.41
N ASP A 292 3.19 -13.79 19.46
CA ASP A 292 2.22 -13.24 20.43
C ASP A 292 1.55 -11.95 19.90
N LEU A 293 2.02 -11.38 18.80
CA LEU A 293 1.44 -10.16 18.22
C LEU A 293 0.04 -10.36 17.63
N HIS A 294 -0.22 -11.51 17.00
CA HIS A 294 -1.52 -11.83 16.40
C HIS A 294 -2.03 -10.75 15.43
N LEU A 295 -1.17 -10.23 14.55
CA LEU A 295 -1.51 -9.11 13.68
C LEU A 295 -2.40 -9.53 12.50
N THR A 296 -2.05 -10.62 11.83
CA THR A 296 -2.80 -11.11 10.67
C THR A 296 -4.16 -11.67 11.03
N ASP A 297 -4.37 -12.10 12.28
CA ASP A 297 -5.62 -12.64 12.78
C ASP A 297 -6.76 -11.60 12.82
N GLU A 298 -6.42 -10.29 12.85
CA GLU A 298 -7.38 -9.18 12.84
C GLU A 298 -7.98 -8.90 11.44
N PHE A 299 -7.39 -9.45 10.37
CA PHE A 299 -7.81 -9.18 8.98
C PHE A 299 -8.42 -10.41 8.31
N VAL A 300 -9.71 -10.62 8.51
CA VAL A 300 -10.43 -11.81 7.99
C VAL A 300 -10.93 -11.61 6.57
N ILE A 301 -11.43 -10.42 6.21
CA ILE A 301 -12.12 -10.17 4.92
C ILE A 301 -11.27 -9.30 4.00
N TRP A 302 -10.78 -8.16 4.49
CA TRP A 302 -9.93 -7.24 3.72
C TRP A 302 -8.87 -6.61 4.61
N THR A 303 -7.80 -6.18 3.97
CA THR A 303 -6.66 -5.54 4.62
C THR A 303 -6.36 -4.22 3.93
N VAL A 304 -6.43 -3.13 4.68
CA VAL A 304 -6.09 -1.79 4.18
C VAL A 304 -4.80 -1.32 4.83
N PRO A 305 -3.80 -0.81 4.07
CA PRO A 305 -2.50 -0.41 4.63
C PRO A 305 -2.58 0.57 5.81
N ALA A 306 -3.51 1.51 5.81
CA ALA A 306 -3.69 2.43 6.93
C ALA A 306 -4.17 1.72 8.21
N ASP A 307 -5.01 0.68 8.10
CA ASP A 307 -5.47 -0.10 9.26
C ASP A 307 -4.35 -0.99 9.83
N THR A 308 -3.46 -1.50 8.96
CA THR A 308 -2.29 -2.26 9.44
C THR A 308 -1.32 -1.37 10.23
N VAL A 309 -1.13 -0.11 9.82
CA VAL A 309 -0.36 0.87 10.61
C VAL A 309 -1.04 1.12 11.96
N ARG A 310 -2.36 1.35 11.98
CA ARG A 310 -3.13 1.54 13.24
C ARG A 310 -2.97 0.35 14.17
N LEU A 311 -3.08 -0.86 13.65
CA LEU A 311 -2.91 -2.08 14.43
C LEU A 311 -1.52 -2.17 15.05
N ILE A 312 -0.45 -1.96 14.27
CA ILE A 312 0.94 -1.99 14.76
C ILE A 312 1.14 -0.94 15.87
N VAL A 313 0.67 0.30 15.66
CA VAL A 313 0.79 1.37 16.66
C VAL A 313 -0.04 1.08 17.91
N SER A 314 -1.15 0.37 17.80
CA SER A 314 -2.00 0.00 18.94
C SER A 314 -1.39 -1.07 19.84
N LYS A 315 -0.39 -1.83 19.36
CA LYS A 315 0.29 -2.86 20.18
C LYS A 315 1.25 -2.20 21.17
N PRO A 316 1.04 -2.36 22.48
CA PRO A 316 1.82 -1.66 23.50
C PRO A 316 3.34 -1.93 23.36
N GLY A 317 4.13 -0.87 23.27
CA GLY A 317 5.59 -0.95 23.23
C GLY A 317 6.20 -1.43 21.90
N LEU A 318 5.39 -1.79 20.89
CA LEU A 318 5.91 -2.25 19.59
C LEU A 318 6.51 -1.11 18.77
N VAL A 319 5.97 0.10 18.83
CA VAL A 319 6.50 1.29 18.15
C VAL A 319 7.24 2.16 19.15
N SER A 320 8.51 2.45 18.89
CA SER A 320 9.38 3.26 19.77
C SER A 320 9.50 4.71 19.32
N ASP A 321 9.38 5.01 18.04
CA ASP A 321 9.53 6.34 17.46
C ASP A 321 8.76 6.47 16.14
N VAL A 322 8.30 7.69 15.82
CA VAL A 322 7.60 8.00 14.58
C VAL A 322 8.24 9.21 13.92
N THR A 323 8.80 9.02 12.74
CA THR A 323 9.46 10.07 11.95
C THR A 323 8.63 10.42 10.72
N TYR A 324 8.58 11.71 10.38
CA TYR A 324 7.90 12.22 9.20
C TYR A 324 8.89 12.67 8.14
N ARG A 325 8.72 12.19 6.92
CA ARG A 325 9.50 12.61 5.76
C ARG A 325 8.56 13.24 4.71
N PRO A 326 8.60 14.58 4.56
CA PRO A 326 7.71 15.29 3.64
C PRO A 326 8.03 14.99 2.18
N SER A 327 6.98 14.93 1.35
CA SER A 327 7.10 14.95 -0.10
C SER A 327 7.66 16.29 -0.60
N ARG A 328 8.16 16.31 -1.83
CA ARG A 328 8.66 17.55 -2.44
C ARG A 328 7.54 18.59 -2.56
N SER A 329 6.36 18.18 -2.95
CA SER A 329 5.21 19.09 -3.04
C SER A 329 4.84 19.70 -1.68
N THR A 330 4.88 18.92 -0.59
CA THR A 330 4.65 19.41 0.77
C THR A 330 5.73 20.43 1.20
N VAL A 331 7.00 20.12 0.93
CA VAL A 331 8.12 21.07 1.18
C VAL A 331 7.89 22.39 0.47
N ILE A 332 7.58 22.35 -0.82
CA ILE A 332 7.32 23.54 -1.64
C ILE A 332 6.13 24.34 -1.06
N LYS A 333 5.00 23.69 -0.78
CA LYS A 333 3.80 24.36 -0.23
C LYS A 333 4.13 25.05 1.09
N ARG A 334 4.82 24.37 2.02
CA ARG A 334 5.19 24.94 3.34
C ARG A 334 6.18 26.08 3.23
N LYS A 335 7.21 25.98 2.36
CA LYS A 335 8.12 27.09 2.09
C LYS A 335 7.38 28.30 1.53
N ARG A 336 6.43 28.09 0.63
CA ARG A 336 5.59 29.18 0.11
C ARG A 336 4.72 29.83 1.18
N GLU A 337 4.12 29.05 2.08
CA GLU A 337 3.31 29.58 3.17
C GLU A 337 4.13 30.48 4.12
N SER A 338 5.41 30.20 4.29
CA SER A 338 6.29 30.99 5.16
C SER A 338 6.80 32.31 4.53
N LEU A 339 6.59 32.48 3.21
CA LEU A 339 7.08 33.65 2.47
C LEU A 339 5.97 34.69 2.18
N PRO A 340 6.28 36.00 2.21
CA PRO A 340 5.43 37.04 1.67
C PRO A 340 5.17 36.84 0.16
N ALA A 341 4.02 37.35 -0.34
CA ALA A 341 3.63 37.20 -1.75
C ALA A 341 4.74 37.63 -2.73
N ALA A 342 5.34 38.80 -2.53
CA ALA A 342 6.42 39.32 -3.38
C ALA A 342 7.63 38.36 -3.49
N GLN A 343 7.99 37.66 -2.40
CA GLN A 343 9.11 36.71 -2.42
C GLN A 343 8.71 35.38 -3.09
N ARG A 344 7.46 34.96 -2.98
CA ARG A 344 6.92 33.80 -3.70
C ARG A 344 6.92 34.05 -5.21
N ASP A 345 6.46 35.22 -5.61
CA ASP A 345 6.42 35.63 -7.02
C ASP A 345 7.83 35.76 -7.60
N LEU A 346 8.77 36.30 -6.82
CA LEU A 346 10.18 36.36 -7.18
C LEU A 346 10.81 34.96 -7.35
N ALA A 347 10.54 34.02 -6.43
CA ALA A 347 11.00 32.64 -6.58
C ALA A 347 10.45 32.01 -7.86
N HIS A 348 9.17 32.23 -8.16
CA HIS A 348 8.54 31.77 -9.39
C HIS A 348 9.16 32.43 -10.64
N GLN A 349 9.41 33.75 -10.63
CA GLN A 349 10.07 34.47 -11.71
C GLN A 349 11.47 33.90 -11.97
N ILE A 350 12.26 33.64 -10.94
CA ILE A 350 13.60 33.02 -11.04
C ILE A 350 13.55 31.66 -11.72
N THR A 351 12.48 30.89 -11.56
CA THR A 351 12.32 29.61 -12.28
C THR A 351 12.12 29.79 -13.78
N GLN A 352 11.56 30.92 -14.21
CA GLN A 352 11.36 31.25 -15.63
C GLN A 352 12.62 31.87 -16.22
N ASP A 353 13.22 32.80 -15.48
CA ASP A 353 14.46 33.50 -15.84
C ASP A 353 15.41 33.57 -14.64
N PRO A 354 16.46 32.72 -14.57
CA PRO A 354 17.48 32.77 -13.53
C PRO A 354 18.24 34.13 -13.46
N GLY A 355 18.22 34.92 -14.51
CA GLY A 355 18.80 36.29 -14.53
C GLY A 355 18.09 37.27 -13.58
N ALA A 356 16.88 36.96 -13.14
CA ALA A 356 16.11 37.75 -12.17
C ALA A 356 16.82 37.90 -10.81
N VAL A 357 17.86 37.13 -10.52
CA VAL A 357 18.74 37.30 -9.32
C VAL A 357 19.51 38.64 -9.32
N THR A 358 19.61 39.31 -10.45
CA THR A 358 20.25 40.64 -10.55
C THR A 358 19.26 41.78 -10.27
N LEU A 359 17.97 41.52 -10.22
CA LEU A 359 16.95 42.53 -9.98
C LEU A 359 17.02 43.14 -8.57
N PRO A 360 16.70 44.43 -8.40
CA PRO A 360 16.61 45.04 -7.08
C PRO A 360 15.68 44.34 -6.09
N ALA A 361 14.62 43.67 -6.60
CA ALA A 361 13.71 42.88 -5.78
C ALA A 361 14.40 41.70 -5.08
N PHE A 362 15.47 41.15 -5.69
CA PHE A 362 16.25 40.08 -5.11
C PHE A 362 17.44 40.62 -4.31
N THR A 363 18.21 41.53 -4.89
CA THR A 363 19.50 42.00 -4.30
C THR A 363 19.33 42.79 -3.01
N ARG A 364 18.16 43.40 -2.77
CA ARG A 364 17.82 44.08 -1.51
C ARG A 364 17.40 43.14 -0.39
N LEU A 365 17.17 41.85 -0.65
CA LEU A 365 16.88 40.86 0.38
C LEU A 365 18.14 40.58 1.20
N THR A 366 17.98 40.22 2.47
CA THR A 366 19.07 39.67 3.29
C THR A 366 19.59 38.37 2.67
N LEU A 367 20.85 38.03 2.89
CA LEU A 367 21.47 36.81 2.34
C LEU A 367 20.65 35.56 2.66
N SER A 368 20.15 35.41 3.91
CA SER A 368 19.27 34.30 4.28
C SER A 368 18.00 34.25 3.44
N LYS A 369 17.35 35.38 3.19
CA LYS A 369 16.14 35.44 2.35
C LYS A 369 16.43 35.15 0.89
N GLN A 370 17.57 35.65 0.37
CA GLN A 370 18.06 35.31 -0.98
C GLN A 370 18.25 33.79 -1.10
N ALA A 371 18.94 33.18 -0.13
CA ALA A 371 19.17 31.74 -0.09
C ALA A 371 17.83 30.97 -0.08
N PHE A 372 16.89 31.35 0.77
CA PHE A 372 15.60 30.69 0.89
C PHE A 372 14.76 30.79 -0.40
N VAL A 373 14.77 31.96 -1.07
CA VAL A 373 14.10 32.17 -2.36
C VAL A 373 14.72 31.29 -3.45
N LEU A 374 16.06 31.17 -3.50
CA LEU A 374 16.74 30.29 -4.46
C LEU A 374 16.52 28.81 -4.15
N ASP A 375 16.52 28.42 -2.88
CA ASP A 375 16.21 27.06 -2.47
C ASP A 375 14.77 26.68 -2.90
N LEU A 376 13.79 27.59 -2.75
CA LEU A 376 12.43 27.39 -3.22
C LEU A 376 12.34 27.31 -4.76
N ALA A 377 13.07 28.18 -5.48
CA ALA A 377 13.11 28.14 -6.95
C ALA A 377 13.72 26.83 -7.47
N SER A 378 14.80 26.34 -6.83
CA SER A 378 15.39 25.04 -7.14
C SER A 378 14.41 23.88 -6.86
N ASP A 379 13.69 23.91 -5.72
CA ASP A 379 12.67 22.88 -5.40
C ASP A 379 11.57 22.84 -6.47
N TYR A 380 11.13 23.99 -7.00
CA TYR A 380 10.15 24.05 -8.10
C TYR A 380 10.67 23.40 -9.38
N LEU A 381 11.90 23.76 -9.78
CA LEU A 381 12.48 23.22 -11.01
C LEU A 381 12.71 21.71 -10.89
N ARG A 382 13.20 21.24 -9.75
CA ARG A 382 13.35 19.81 -9.48
C ARG A 382 12.02 19.07 -9.47
N TYR A 383 10.99 19.64 -8.85
CA TYR A 383 9.64 19.08 -8.90
C TYR A 383 9.18 18.86 -10.34
N ARG A 384 9.30 19.89 -11.21
CA ARG A 384 8.92 19.77 -12.63
C ARG A 384 9.76 18.76 -13.40
N ILE A 385 11.07 18.69 -13.13
CA ILE A 385 11.97 17.73 -13.78
C ILE A 385 11.57 16.28 -13.43
N GLU A 386 11.26 16.02 -12.16
CA GLU A 386 11.03 14.67 -11.65
C GLU A 386 9.59 14.17 -11.89
N THR A 387 8.60 15.06 -11.99
CA THR A 387 7.18 14.69 -12.21
C THR A 387 6.77 14.69 -13.68
N THR A 388 7.68 14.96 -14.61
CA THR A 388 7.39 14.99 -16.05
C THR A 388 8.14 13.86 -16.75
N ASP A 389 7.44 13.00 -17.49
CA ASP A 389 8.04 11.86 -18.20
C ASP A 389 9.16 12.26 -19.16
N SER A 390 8.99 13.41 -19.81
CA SER A 390 10.00 13.97 -20.74
C SER A 390 10.31 15.42 -20.36
N PRO A 391 11.12 15.66 -19.32
CA PRO A 391 11.41 17.00 -18.85
C PRO A 391 12.20 17.80 -19.89
N LYS A 392 11.78 19.07 -20.09
CA LYS A 392 12.45 19.98 -21.01
C LYS A 392 13.89 20.22 -20.59
N PRO A 393 14.87 20.13 -21.51
CA PRO A 393 16.29 20.37 -21.20
C PRO A 393 16.55 21.71 -20.50
N GLU A 394 15.83 22.75 -20.91
CA GLU A 394 15.90 24.09 -20.32
C GLU A 394 15.62 24.14 -18.81
N TRP A 395 14.80 23.25 -18.28
CA TRP A 395 14.54 23.21 -16.82
C TRP A 395 15.77 22.74 -16.04
N LYS A 396 16.53 21.79 -16.60
CA LYS A 396 17.79 21.33 -16.01
C LYS A 396 18.85 22.44 -16.03
N GLU A 397 18.93 23.18 -17.13
CA GLU A 397 19.85 24.33 -17.27
C GLU A 397 19.48 25.44 -16.31
N ARG A 398 18.21 25.83 -16.22
CA ARG A 398 17.73 26.82 -15.25
C ARG A 398 17.99 26.38 -13.81
N ASN A 399 17.74 25.14 -13.46
CA ASN A 399 18.06 24.63 -12.13
C ASN A 399 19.56 24.71 -11.82
N ARG A 400 20.40 24.39 -12.79
CA ARG A 400 21.87 24.56 -12.66
C ARG A 400 22.25 26.01 -12.42
N ALA A 401 21.67 26.97 -13.17
CA ALA A 401 21.92 28.39 -12.98
C ALA A 401 21.47 28.87 -11.58
N VAL A 402 20.29 28.44 -11.12
CA VAL A 402 19.78 28.73 -9.77
C VAL A 402 20.71 28.19 -8.69
N LEU A 403 21.18 26.93 -8.81
CA LEU A 403 22.13 26.34 -7.88
C LEU A 403 23.49 27.04 -7.88
N THR A 404 23.93 27.52 -9.05
CA THR A 404 25.16 28.33 -9.16
C THR A 404 24.99 29.65 -8.42
N ALA A 405 23.90 30.39 -8.63
CA ALA A 405 23.60 31.61 -7.90
C ALA A 405 23.51 31.35 -6.38
N ARG A 406 22.87 30.22 -5.99
CA ARG A 406 22.76 29.80 -4.59
C ARG A 406 24.12 29.56 -3.95
N SER A 407 25.05 28.89 -4.64
CA SER A 407 26.40 28.60 -4.14
C SER A 407 27.24 29.85 -3.95
N GLN A 408 27.03 30.88 -4.77
CA GLN A 408 27.74 32.15 -4.67
C GLN A 408 27.44 32.94 -3.40
N LEU A 409 26.30 32.68 -2.75
CA LEU A 409 25.96 33.33 -1.48
C LEU A 409 26.84 32.85 -0.31
N ARG A 410 27.50 31.70 -0.42
CA ARG A 410 28.45 31.13 0.56
C ARG A 410 27.92 31.05 1.99
N ILE A 411 26.60 30.90 2.16
CA ILE A 411 25.94 30.67 3.45
C ILE A 411 25.21 29.34 3.41
N PRO A 412 25.09 28.63 4.53
CA PRO A 412 24.25 27.40 4.60
C PRO A 412 22.78 27.74 4.37
N SER A 413 21.98 26.76 3.95
CA SER A 413 20.53 26.87 3.99
C SER A 413 20.08 26.85 5.44
N GLU A 414 19.12 27.71 5.78
CA GLU A 414 18.45 27.62 7.08
C GLU A 414 17.72 26.29 7.18
N GLU A 415 17.79 25.65 8.34
CA GLU A 415 17.03 24.44 8.61
C GLU A 415 15.53 24.79 8.64
N PHE A 416 14.79 24.21 7.72
CA PHE A 416 13.36 24.45 7.60
C PHE A 416 12.56 23.21 8.01
N THR A 417 11.98 23.25 9.21
CA THR A 417 11.13 22.17 9.71
C THR A 417 9.78 22.17 8.97
N VAL A 418 9.53 21.11 8.22
CA VAL A 418 8.31 20.95 7.45
C VAL A 418 7.25 20.25 8.29
N ARG A 419 6.15 20.96 8.59
CA ARG A 419 5.00 20.35 9.27
C ARG A 419 4.10 19.64 8.26
N PRO A 420 3.61 18.42 8.57
CA PRO A 420 2.70 17.72 7.69
C PRO A 420 1.39 18.50 7.49
N PHE A 421 0.70 18.27 6.37
CA PHE A 421 -0.67 18.75 6.14
C PHE A 421 -1.67 17.81 6.80
N ALA A 422 -1.49 16.51 6.62
CA ALA A 422 -2.27 15.51 7.32
C ALA A 422 -1.58 15.10 8.62
N ARG A 423 -2.35 14.78 9.65
CA ARG A 423 -1.82 14.13 10.86
C ARG A 423 -1.41 12.69 10.54
N GLN A 424 -0.78 12.03 11.49
CA GLN A 424 -0.37 10.62 11.39
C GLN A 424 -1.55 9.72 11.02
N PRO A 425 -1.35 8.69 10.16
CA PRO A 425 -2.41 7.81 9.68
C PRO A 425 -3.20 7.10 10.79
N GLU A 426 -2.53 6.72 11.87
CA GLU A 426 -3.16 6.04 13.02
C GLU A 426 -4.13 6.92 13.80
N LEU A 427 -4.04 8.25 13.68
CA LEU A 427 -4.97 9.20 14.29
C LEU A 427 -6.25 9.38 13.46
N GLY A 428 -6.30 8.85 12.25
CA GLY A 428 -7.49 8.84 11.41
C GLY A 428 -8.54 7.84 11.89
N HIS A 429 -9.78 7.99 11.40
CA HIS A 429 -10.82 6.99 11.62
C HIS A 429 -10.45 5.65 10.96
N LYS A 430 -11.07 4.54 11.36
CA LYS A 430 -10.94 3.25 10.70
C LYS A 430 -11.59 3.28 9.30
N THR A 431 -11.23 2.37 8.42
CA THR A 431 -11.55 2.50 6.99
C THR A 431 -12.94 1.98 6.63
N SER A 432 -13.47 1.03 7.36
CA SER A 432 -14.84 0.56 7.18
C SER A 432 -15.83 1.42 7.93
N ARG A 433 -17.05 1.58 7.40
CA ARG A 433 -18.09 2.41 8.00
C ARG A 433 -19.43 1.69 8.02
N ALA A 434 -20.10 1.72 9.16
CA ALA A 434 -21.53 1.44 9.28
C ALA A 434 -22.27 2.72 9.65
N SER A 435 -23.47 2.92 9.12
CA SER A 435 -24.33 4.02 9.53
C SER A 435 -25.78 3.59 9.62
N VAL A 436 -26.50 4.23 10.53
CA VAL A 436 -27.95 4.13 10.63
C VAL A 436 -28.54 5.54 10.65
N GLY A 437 -29.70 5.70 10.04
CA GLY A 437 -30.32 7.01 9.94
C GLY A 437 -31.80 6.93 9.60
N GLY A 438 -32.41 8.08 9.54
CA GLY A 438 -33.80 8.25 9.10
C GLY A 438 -34.01 9.62 8.49
N GLY A 439 -35.09 9.73 7.74
CA GLY A 439 -35.35 10.95 7.01
C GLY A 439 -36.68 10.97 6.29
N TRP A 440 -36.77 11.89 5.33
CA TRP A 440 -37.93 12.08 4.47
C TRP A 440 -37.49 12.09 3.00
N ARG A 441 -38.23 11.38 2.18
CA ARG A 441 -38.15 11.49 0.74
C ARG A 441 -39.50 11.88 0.18
N ASN A 442 -39.62 13.14 -0.25
CA ASN A 442 -40.89 13.79 -0.64
C ASN A 442 -41.92 13.74 0.51
N ASP A 443 -42.95 12.90 0.36
CA ASP A 443 -44.05 12.70 1.29
C ASP A 443 -43.95 11.39 2.10
N ASP A 444 -42.83 10.69 2.02
CA ASP A 444 -42.60 9.39 2.71
C ASP A 444 -41.43 9.52 3.71
N THR A 445 -41.57 8.91 4.86
CA THR A 445 -40.49 8.75 5.84
C THR A 445 -39.77 7.42 5.59
N PHE A 446 -38.49 7.37 5.93
CA PHE A 446 -37.70 6.15 5.82
C PHE A 446 -36.69 5.97 6.94
N GLU A 447 -36.32 4.72 7.19
CA GLU A 447 -35.16 4.32 7.93
C GLU A 447 -34.09 3.82 6.95
N GLU A 448 -32.82 4.12 7.26
CA GLU A 448 -31.69 3.75 6.42
C GLU A 448 -30.59 3.06 7.22
N ALA A 449 -30.01 2.02 6.63
CA ALA A 449 -28.77 1.41 7.09
C ALA A 449 -27.78 1.33 5.93
N THR A 450 -26.53 1.71 6.20
CA THR A 450 -25.42 1.66 5.22
C THR A 450 -24.23 0.93 5.81
N VAL A 451 -23.59 0.09 4.98
CA VAL A 451 -22.26 -0.48 5.25
C VAL A 451 -21.34 -0.16 4.08
N ARG A 452 -20.13 0.29 4.38
CA ARG A 452 -19.07 0.56 3.42
C ARG A 452 -17.81 -0.20 3.83
N ALA A 453 -17.26 -0.99 2.93
CA ALA A 453 -16.03 -1.76 3.17
C ALA A 453 -14.78 -0.85 3.26
N GLY A 454 -14.66 0.15 2.41
CA GLY A 454 -13.52 1.08 2.38
C GLY A 454 -13.86 2.32 1.56
N TYR A 455 -13.17 3.36 1.70
CA TYR A 455 -12.04 3.75 2.51
C TYR A 455 -12.35 5.07 3.23
N HIS A 456 -12.62 6.16 2.45
CA HIS A 456 -12.83 7.52 2.91
C HIS A 456 -13.64 8.31 1.89
N ASP A 457 -14.61 9.15 2.33
CA ASP A 457 -15.31 10.10 1.47
C ASP A 457 -14.97 11.56 1.85
N LEU A 458 -15.31 12.52 0.98
CA LEU A 458 -14.95 13.93 1.19
C LEU A 458 -15.52 14.55 2.46
N LEU A 459 -16.61 14.02 3.01
CA LEU A 459 -17.21 14.48 4.26
C LEU A 459 -16.67 13.72 5.48
N ASP A 460 -16.01 12.59 5.33
CA ASP A 460 -15.39 11.90 6.46
C ASP A 460 -14.32 12.78 7.14
N PRO A 461 -13.93 12.52 8.39
CA PRO A 461 -12.85 13.25 9.04
C PRO A 461 -11.52 13.07 8.31
N GLU A 462 -10.88 14.14 7.85
CA GLU A 462 -9.64 14.08 7.05
C GLU A 462 -8.38 13.75 7.86
N VAL A 463 -8.47 13.71 9.19
CA VAL A 463 -7.32 13.37 10.05
C VAL A 463 -6.75 12.02 9.62
N GLY A 464 -5.45 11.97 9.32
CA GLY A 464 -4.76 10.75 8.91
C GLY A 464 -4.98 10.31 7.44
N TYR A 465 -5.75 11.05 6.67
CA TYR A 465 -6.04 10.79 5.26
C TYR A 465 -5.47 11.86 4.33
N THR A 466 -5.32 11.52 3.06
CA THR A 466 -4.95 12.48 2.04
C THR A 466 -6.09 13.50 1.86
N PRO A 467 -5.84 14.80 2.06
CA PRO A 467 -6.88 15.80 1.91
C PRO A 467 -7.47 15.84 0.50
N ASP A 468 -8.75 16.20 0.41
CA ASP A 468 -9.47 16.41 -0.85
C ASP A 468 -9.56 15.18 -1.76
N ALA A 469 -9.42 14.01 -1.18
CA ALA A 469 -9.42 12.72 -1.85
C ALA A 469 -10.60 11.88 -1.36
N GLN A 470 -11.32 11.24 -2.28
CA GLN A 470 -12.35 10.26 -1.95
C GLN A 470 -12.02 8.93 -2.60
N ILE A 471 -12.12 7.88 -1.83
CA ILE A 471 -12.05 6.49 -2.26
C ILE A 471 -13.14 5.75 -1.51
N GLU A 472 -14.28 5.56 -2.13
CA GLU A 472 -15.36 4.75 -1.58
C GLU A 472 -15.49 3.46 -2.39
N MET A 473 -15.50 2.33 -1.70
CA MET A 473 -15.57 1.02 -2.34
C MET A 473 -16.53 0.13 -1.61
N ALA A 474 -17.26 -0.68 -2.40
CA ALA A 474 -18.14 -1.72 -1.91
C ALA A 474 -19.05 -1.21 -0.77
N SER A 475 -19.86 -0.18 -1.05
CA SER A 475 -20.87 0.29 -0.10
C SER A 475 -22.27 -0.13 -0.54
N ILE A 476 -23.10 -0.46 0.43
CA ILE A 476 -24.51 -0.77 0.22
C ILE A 476 -25.35 -0.01 1.24
N THR A 477 -26.39 0.63 0.73
CA THR A 477 -27.39 1.36 1.50
C THR A 477 -28.74 0.73 1.27
N VAL A 478 -29.44 0.40 2.36
CA VAL A 478 -30.79 -0.15 2.34
C VAL A 478 -31.72 0.82 3.05
N ARG A 479 -32.86 1.12 2.44
CA ARG A 479 -33.93 1.94 3.02
C ARG A 479 -35.24 1.16 3.11
N HIS A 480 -35.95 1.37 4.21
CA HIS A 480 -37.36 1.00 4.34
C HIS A 480 -38.20 2.27 4.27
N TYR A 481 -39.12 2.34 3.31
CA TYR A 481 -40.04 3.45 3.09
C TYR A 481 -41.38 3.13 3.77
N ASN A 482 -41.71 3.89 4.80
CA ASN A 482 -42.83 3.58 5.71
C ASN A 482 -44.19 3.66 5.03
N ARG A 483 -44.48 4.70 4.24
CA ARG A 483 -45.76 4.85 3.56
C ARG A 483 -45.93 3.90 2.41
N ALA A 484 -44.86 3.62 1.68
CA ALA A 484 -44.87 2.68 0.56
C ALA A 484 -44.81 1.23 1.05
N ASP A 485 -44.43 0.97 2.31
CA ASP A 485 -44.19 -0.36 2.92
C ASP A 485 -43.23 -1.18 2.03
N GLN A 486 -42.09 -0.56 1.64
CA GLN A 486 -41.13 -1.18 0.74
C GLN A 486 -39.70 -1.02 1.25
N THR A 487 -38.96 -2.12 1.26
CA THR A 487 -37.51 -2.11 1.49
C THR A 487 -36.80 -2.18 0.15
N LYS A 488 -35.84 -1.26 -0.07
CA LYS A 488 -35.07 -1.13 -1.31
C LYS A 488 -33.57 -1.02 -1.02
N VAL A 489 -32.77 -1.51 -1.95
CA VAL A 489 -31.37 -1.09 -2.03
C VAL A 489 -31.38 0.32 -2.61
N GLU A 490 -31.23 1.31 -1.74
CA GLU A 490 -31.25 2.71 -2.14
C GLU A 490 -30.02 3.08 -2.97
N ARG A 491 -28.86 2.57 -2.55
CA ARG A 491 -27.60 2.77 -3.26
C ARG A 491 -26.69 1.57 -3.04
N ALA A 492 -26.02 1.13 -4.10
CA ALA A 492 -24.89 0.22 -4.02
C ALA A 492 -23.75 0.81 -4.86
N THR A 493 -22.64 1.13 -4.23
CA THR A 493 -21.46 1.70 -4.88
C THR A 493 -20.41 0.62 -5.01
N LEU A 494 -20.02 0.32 -6.23
CA LEU A 494 -18.87 -0.54 -6.48
C LEU A 494 -17.59 0.26 -6.26
N LEU A 495 -17.50 1.45 -6.86
CA LEU A 495 -16.35 2.33 -6.80
C LEU A 495 -16.79 3.79 -6.96
N ASN A 496 -16.33 4.68 -6.07
CA ASN A 496 -16.52 6.11 -6.18
C ASN A 496 -15.21 6.81 -5.81
N LEU A 497 -14.47 7.21 -6.83
CA LEU A 497 -13.19 7.90 -6.73
C LEU A 497 -13.38 9.36 -7.08
N LEU A 498 -12.78 10.23 -6.29
CA LEU A 498 -12.71 11.66 -6.58
C LEU A 498 -11.40 12.24 -6.05
N SER A 499 -10.67 12.93 -6.89
CA SER A 499 -9.44 13.64 -6.56
C SER A 499 -9.61 15.11 -6.85
N LEU A 500 -9.67 15.95 -5.84
CA LEU A 500 -9.58 17.38 -5.99
C LEU A 500 -8.11 17.78 -5.89
N SER A 501 -7.62 18.43 -6.92
CA SER A 501 -6.24 18.93 -6.99
C SER A 501 -6.31 20.46 -7.09
N PRO A 502 -6.25 21.20 -5.97
CA PRO A 502 -6.31 22.65 -6.02
C PRO A 502 -5.17 23.23 -6.87
N ILE A 503 -5.55 23.97 -7.91
CA ILE A 503 -4.64 24.59 -8.87
C ILE A 503 -4.08 25.89 -8.29
N ASP A 504 -2.76 26.07 -8.41
CA ASP A 504 -2.06 27.31 -8.08
C ASP A 504 -0.98 27.65 -9.13
N SER A 505 -0.11 28.63 -8.86
CA SER A 505 0.94 29.04 -9.79
C SER A 505 2.01 27.96 -10.07
N VAL A 506 2.05 26.86 -9.31
CA VAL A 506 3.04 25.77 -9.41
C VAL A 506 2.40 24.44 -9.74
N PHE A 507 1.30 24.13 -9.06
CA PHE A 507 0.59 22.85 -9.18
C PHE A 507 -0.61 23.02 -10.11
N HIS A 508 -0.63 22.25 -11.20
CA HIS A 508 -1.65 22.35 -12.26
C HIS A 508 -2.30 21.00 -12.58
N ALA A 509 -2.20 20.02 -11.65
CA ALA A 509 -2.80 18.71 -11.86
C ALA A 509 -4.34 18.85 -11.99
N PRO A 510 -4.97 18.20 -12.96
CA PRO A 510 -6.43 18.21 -13.09
C PRO A 510 -7.07 17.46 -11.92
N SER A 511 -8.25 17.91 -11.52
CA SER A 511 -9.17 17.12 -10.69
C SER A 511 -9.91 16.12 -11.57
N TRP A 512 -10.21 14.94 -11.02
CA TRP A 512 -10.94 13.92 -11.77
C TRP A 512 -11.86 13.10 -10.86
N LYS A 513 -12.87 12.46 -11.45
CA LYS A 513 -13.78 11.57 -10.73
C LYS A 513 -14.19 10.37 -11.59
N LEU A 514 -14.51 9.27 -10.90
CA LEU A 514 -15.11 8.06 -11.46
C LEU A 514 -16.07 7.47 -10.44
N ASN A 515 -17.32 7.23 -10.84
CA ASN A 515 -18.32 6.65 -9.94
C ASN A 515 -19.11 5.56 -10.69
N ILE A 516 -19.16 4.35 -10.11
CA ILE A 516 -19.81 3.16 -10.67
C ILE A 516 -20.68 2.54 -9.60
N GLY A 517 -21.95 2.32 -9.91
CA GLY A 517 -22.87 1.75 -8.95
C GLY A 517 -24.31 1.66 -9.45
N MET A 518 -25.20 1.52 -8.48
CA MET A 518 -26.63 1.63 -8.69
C MET A 518 -27.27 2.50 -7.61
N ASN A 519 -28.37 3.15 -7.95
CA ASN A 519 -29.20 3.90 -7.00
C ASN A 519 -30.69 3.76 -7.34
N THR A 520 -31.51 4.08 -6.35
CA THR A 520 -32.97 4.18 -6.55
C THR A 520 -33.31 5.58 -7.05
N ILE A 521 -34.03 5.64 -8.15
CA ILE A 521 -34.47 6.88 -8.79
C ILE A 521 -35.99 6.97 -8.87
N ARG A 522 -36.50 8.21 -8.95
CA ARG A 522 -37.83 8.51 -9.42
C ARG A 522 -37.72 9.01 -10.86
N HIS A 523 -38.46 8.38 -11.79
CA HIS A 523 -38.47 8.79 -13.18
C HIS A 523 -39.78 8.33 -13.83
N ASN A 524 -40.46 9.24 -14.56
CA ASN A 524 -41.77 9.00 -15.11
C ASN A 524 -42.77 8.47 -14.02
N ASP A 525 -43.47 7.39 -14.29
CA ASP A 525 -44.43 6.78 -13.38
C ASP A 525 -43.77 5.93 -12.29
N CYS A 526 -42.47 5.68 -12.36
CA CYS A 526 -41.76 4.88 -11.38
C CYS A 526 -41.22 5.72 -10.23
N ARG A 527 -41.68 5.43 -9.00
CA ARG A 527 -41.26 6.14 -7.79
C ARG A 527 -39.97 5.61 -7.18
N LEU A 528 -39.72 4.30 -7.24
CA LEU A 528 -38.58 3.62 -6.59
C LEU A 528 -37.94 2.60 -7.55
N CYS A 529 -37.41 3.07 -8.68
CA CYS A 529 -36.75 2.23 -9.68
C CYS A 529 -35.25 2.16 -9.47
N SER A 530 -34.71 0.96 -9.64
CA SER A 530 -33.26 0.75 -9.66
C SER A 530 -32.66 1.30 -10.95
N ASN A 531 -31.56 2.02 -10.81
CA ASN A 531 -30.79 2.64 -11.90
C ASN A 531 -29.32 2.32 -11.73
N GLY A 532 -28.73 1.54 -12.64
CA GLY A 532 -27.30 1.39 -12.76
C GLY A 532 -26.67 2.62 -13.41
N PHE A 533 -25.52 3.06 -12.93
CA PHE A 533 -24.84 4.22 -13.48
C PHE A 533 -23.32 4.04 -13.56
N LEU A 534 -22.75 4.69 -14.58
CA LEU A 534 -21.32 4.95 -14.76
C LEU A 534 -21.15 6.43 -15.01
N ASN A 535 -20.46 7.12 -14.11
CA ASN A 535 -20.18 8.56 -14.22
C ASN A 535 -18.67 8.80 -14.18
N GLY A 536 -18.16 9.65 -15.05
CA GLY A 536 -16.77 10.07 -15.08
C GLY A 536 -16.64 11.54 -15.44
N GLY A 537 -15.64 12.21 -14.89
CA GLY A 537 -15.43 13.63 -15.14
C GLY A 537 -14.00 14.09 -14.92
N ILE A 538 -13.64 15.18 -15.59
CA ILE A 538 -12.38 15.91 -15.43
C ILE A 538 -12.68 17.38 -15.14
N GLY A 539 -11.86 18.01 -14.32
CA GLY A 539 -12.12 19.37 -13.89
C GLY A 539 -10.95 20.03 -13.17
N GLY A 540 -11.26 21.06 -12.41
CA GLY A 540 -10.30 21.80 -11.62
C GLY A 540 -10.85 22.17 -10.26
N ALA A 541 -9.94 22.43 -9.31
CA ALA A 541 -10.27 22.90 -7.98
C ALA A 541 -9.41 24.11 -7.63
N LYS A 542 -9.87 24.93 -6.68
CA LYS A 542 -9.12 26.07 -6.16
C LYS A 542 -9.39 26.21 -4.65
N GLU A 543 -8.30 26.31 -3.87
CA GLU A 543 -8.37 26.52 -2.43
C GLU A 543 -8.45 28.00 -2.10
N PHE A 544 -9.28 28.31 -1.11
CA PHE A 544 -9.42 29.61 -0.49
C PHE A 544 -9.32 29.48 1.04
N ARG A 545 -9.10 30.59 1.73
CA ARG A 545 -9.04 30.67 3.19
C ARG A 545 -9.81 31.89 3.67
N LEU A 546 -11.14 31.89 3.43
CA LEU A 546 -12.04 32.95 3.87
C LEU A 546 -12.51 32.70 5.31
N LEU A 547 -12.91 31.49 5.63
CA LEU A 547 -13.23 31.02 6.98
C LEU A 547 -12.02 30.26 7.55
N LYS A 548 -11.95 28.97 7.33
CA LYS A 548 -10.81 28.15 7.70
C LYS A 548 -10.10 27.57 6.48
N ARG A 549 -10.83 26.85 5.65
CA ARG A 549 -10.37 26.30 4.38
C ARG A 549 -11.56 25.94 3.51
N GLU A 550 -11.62 26.48 2.33
CA GLU A 550 -12.64 26.22 1.33
C GLU A 550 -11.99 25.75 0.03
N VAL A 551 -12.56 24.73 -0.59
CA VAL A 551 -12.18 24.24 -1.91
C VAL A 551 -13.38 24.35 -2.84
N LEU A 552 -13.30 25.26 -3.81
CA LEU A 552 -14.25 25.33 -4.92
C LEU A 552 -13.77 24.42 -6.03
N PHE A 553 -14.68 23.68 -6.67
CA PHE A 553 -14.35 22.80 -7.77
C PHE A 553 -15.43 22.78 -8.84
N ALA A 554 -15.02 22.43 -10.06
CA ALA A 554 -15.93 22.24 -11.19
C ALA A 554 -15.44 21.05 -12.03
N PHE A 555 -16.40 20.28 -12.56
CA PHE A 555 -16.17 19.15 -13.46
C PHE A 555 -17.00 19.28 -14.73
N ALA A 556 -16.41 18.99 -15.88
CA ALA A 556 -17.11 18.51 -17.05
C ALA A 556 -17.22 16.99 -16.94
N GLU A 557 -18.40 16.42 -17.15
CA GLU A 557 -18.65 15.02 -16.88
C GLU A 557 -19.57 14.35 -17.88
N THR A 558 -19.47 13.03 -17.94
CA THR A 558 -20.36 12.16 -18.71
C THR A 558 -20.98 11.12 -17.79
N GLU A 559 -22.22 10.75 -18.09
CA GLU A 559 -22.93 9.71 -17.33
C GLU A 559 -23.70 8.80 -18.27
N ALA A 560 -23.59 7.49 -18.06
CA ALA A 560 -24.40 6.46 -18.68
C ALA A 560 -25.27 5.79 -17.61
N ASN A 561 -26.53 5.59 -17.90
CA ASN A 561 -27.51 5.02 -16.99
C ASN A 561 -28.25 3.86 -17.66
N VAL A 562 -28.62 2.83 -16.86
CA VAL A 562 -29.44 1.70 -17.29
C VAL A 562 -30.54 1.48 -16.25
N SER A 563 -31.79 1.58 -16.67
CA SER A 563 -32.96 1.37 -15.79
C SER A 563 -34.20 0.95 -16.59
N LYS A 564 -35.05 0.16 -15.98
CA LYS A 564 -36.41 -0.14 -16.51
C LYS A 564 -37.34 1.08 -16.48
N ALA A 565 -36.98 2.14 -15.76
CA ALA A 565 -37.73 3.39 -15.72
C ALA A 565 -37.59 4.21 -17.01
N TYR A 566 -36.54 3.96 -17.79
CA TYR A 566 -36.28 4.65 -19.04
C TYR A 566 -37.01 3.98 -20.21
N HIS A 567 -37.52 4.78 -21.12
CA HIS A 567 -38.27 4.26 -22.26
C HIS A 567 -37.45 3.33 -23.16
N GLU A 568 -36.15 3.67 -23.35
CA GLU A 568 -35.17 2.86 -24.09
C GLU A 568 -34.27 2.02 -23.18
N MET A 569 -34.66 1.83 -21.89
CA MET A 569 -33.87 1.13 -20.85
C MET A 569 -32.49 1.73 -20.56
N HIS A 570 -32.04 2.70 -21.30
CA HIS A 570 -30.76 3.38 -21.11
C HIS A 570 -30.83 4.85 -21.45
N ARG A 571 -29.89 5.61 -20.95
CA ARG A 571 -29.61 6.99 -21.40
C ARG A 571 -28.13 7.28 -21.23
N VAL A 572 -27.57 8.09 -22.13
CA VAL A 572 -26.19 8.57 -22.09
C VAL A 572 -26.16 10.07 -22.33
N GLY A 573 -25.41 10.77 -21.50
CA GLY A 573 -25.35 12.23 -21.59
C GLY A 573 -24.11 12.80 -20.91
N GLY A 574 -24.09 14.11 -20.85
CA GLY A 574 -23.00 14.86 -20.22
C GLY A 574 -23.44 16.21 -19.72
N GLY A 575 -22.60 16.85 -18.97
CA GLY A 575 -22.87 18.15 -18.38
C GLY A 575 -21.77 18.62 -17.46
N ALA A 576 -22.16 19.32 -16.41
CA ALA A 576 -21.20 19.89 -15.46
C ALA A 576 -21.68 19.79 -14.01
N THR A 577 -20.73 19.65 -13.12
CA THR A 577 -20.90 19.81 -11.67
C THR A 577 -20.04 20.96 -11.19
N ILE A 578 -20.62 21.81 -10.35
CA ILE A 578 -19.88 22.76 -9.53
C ILE A 578 -20.09 22.42 -8.05
N GLY A 579 -19.10 22.67 -7.22
CA GLY A 579 -19.21 22.37 -5.80
C GLY A 579 -18.22 23.12 -4.93
N MET A 580 -18.53 23.08 -3.64
CA MET A 580 -17.71 23.66 -2.58
C MET A 580 -17.59 22.66 -1.44
N LEU A 581 -16.39 22.51 -0.93
CA LEU A 581 -16.08 21.82 0.30
C LEU A 581 -15.53 22.86 1.28
N ALA A 582 -16.04 22.92 2.52
CA ALA A 582 -15.65 23.90 3.49
C ALA A 582 -15.41 23.27 4.86
N ASP A 583 -14.21 23.46 5.41
CA ASP A 583 -13.88 23.17 6.79
C ASP A 583 -14.23 24.38 7.66
N LEU A 584 -15.36 24.32 8.37
CA LEU A 584 -15.78 25.40 9.27
C LEU A 584 -14.97 25.36 10.57
N THR A 585 -14.75 24.17 11.09
CA THR A 585 -13.86 23.88 12.23
C THR A 585 -13.08 22.58 11.99
N GLU A 586 -12.29 22.10 12.94
CA GLU A 586 -11.67 20.76 12.85
C GLU A 586 -12.71 19.63 12.90
N GLN A 587 -13.82 19.88 13.56
CA GLN A 587 -14.89 18.91 13.77
C GLN A 587 -16.03 19.05 12.78
N TRP A 588 -16.19 20.21 12.13
CA TRP A 588 -17.36 20.52 11.30
C TRP A 588 -16.97 20.82 9.87
N LYS A 589 -17.45 20.01 8.96
CA LYS A 589 -17.25 20.12 7.50
C LYS A 589 -18.58 20.16 6.78
N VAL A 590 -18.65 20.98 5.73
CA VAL A 590 -19.83 21.12 4.87
C VAL A 590 -19.41 20.94 3.41
N MET A 591 -20.27 20.31 2.63
CA MET A 591 -20.13 20.18 1.17
C MET A 591 -21.45 20.58 0.51
N ALA A 592 -21.34 21.32 -0.60
CA ALA A 592 -22.47 21.61 -1.47
C ALA A 592 -22.08 21.36 -2.91
N THR A 593 -22.97 20.73 -3.71
CA THR A 593 -22.77 20.54 -5.15
C THR A 593 -24.05 20.82 -5.91
N GLY A 594 -23.90 21.35 -7.13
CA GLY A 594 -24.96 21.47 -8.12
C GLY A 594 -24.51 20.83 -9.43
N THR A 595 -25.32 19.94 -9.98
CA THR A 595 -25.04 19.19 -11.21
C THR A 595 -26.16 19.38 -12.20
N TYR A 596 -25.82 19.65 -13.45
CA TYR A 596 -26.73 19.62 -14.56
C TYR A 596 -26.21 18.69 -15.65
N LEU A 597 -27.04 17.70 -16.02
CA LEU A 597 -26.75 16.73 -17.08
C LEU A 597 -27.86 16.73 -18.12
N ARG A 598 -27.47 16.69 -19.38
CA ARG A 598 -28.35 16.50 -20.52
C ARG A 598 -28.09 15.16 -21.17
N PHE A 599 -29.14 14.39 -21.37
CA PHE A 599 -29.09 13.05 -21.96
C PHE A 599 -29.69 13.08 -23.37
N PRO A 600 -28.86 13.25 -24.42
CA PRO A 600 -29.33 13.29 -25.82
C PRO A 600 -29.52 11.89 -26.42
N LEU A 601 -28.92 10.82 -25.80
CA LEU A 601 -28.95 9.45 -26.31
C LEU A 601 -29.78 8.56 -25.39
N GLY A 602 -30.61 7.69 -25.97
CA GLY A 602 -31.56 6.86 -25.26
C GLY A 602 -32.76 7.69 -24.78
N ASP A 603 -33.19 7.49 -23.53
CA ASP A 603 -34.25 8.24 -22.90
C ASP A 603 -33.84 9.71 -22.70
N LYS A 604 -34.33 10.56 -23.62
CA LYS A 604 -33.97 12.00 -23.69
C LYS A 604 -34.56 12.74 -22.50
N SER A 605 -33.67 13.29 -21.67
CA SER A 605 -34.06 14.00 -20.45
C SER A 605 -32.95 14.95 -20.01
N ASP A 606 -33.32 15.94 -19.22
CA ASP A 606 -32.38 16.74 -18.44
C ASP A 606 -32.46 16.27 -17.00
N ASP A 607 -31.36 16.39 -16.25
CA ASP A 607 -31.25 15.92 -14.85
C ASP A 607 -30.54 17.01 -14.05
N PHE A 608 -31.26 17.62 -13.12
CA PHE A 608 -30.74 18.66 -12.26
C PHE A 608 -30.66 18.18 -10.82
N ARG A 609 -29.47 18.24 -10.22
CA ARG A 609 -29.18 17.68 -8.90
C ARG A 609 -28.56 18.72 -7.99
N TRP A 610 -29.04 18.78 -6.76
CA TRP A 610 -28.38 19.48 -5.65
C TRP A 610 -28.03 18.49 -4.54
N TYR A 611 -26.90 18.72 -3.93
CA TYR A 611 -26.50 18.04 -2.70
C TYR A 611 -25.96 19.05 -1.72
N VAL A 612 -26.41 18.97 -0.48
CA VAL A 612 -25.82 19.68 0.65
C VAL A 612 -25.65 18.69 1.80
N GLY A 613 -24.40 18.49 2.22
CA GLY A 613 -24.05 17.61 3.33
C GLY A 613 -23.30 18.36 4.42
N SER A 614 -23.63 18.08 5.65
CA SER A 614 -22.95 18.62 6.83
C SER A 614 -22.55 17.46 7.75
N ARG A 615 -21.29 17.40 8.13
CA ARG A 615 -20.76 16.38 9.02
C ARG A 615 -20.17 17.04 10.28
N PHE A 616 -20.52 16.48 11.44
CA PHE A 616 -19.90 16.83 12.71
C PHE A 616 -19.23 15.60 13.33
N THR A 617 -17.94 15.72 13.69
CA THR A 617 -17.14 14.65 14.30
C THR A 617 -17.34 14.66 15.82
N LEU A 618 -17.85 13.55 16.36
CA LEU A 618 -18.05 13.35 17.79
C LEU A 618 -16.79 12.79 18.48
N ALA A 619 -16.16 11.80 17.81
CA ALA A 619 -14.94 11.16 18.26
C ALA A 619 -14.18 10.61 17.04
N GLN A 620 -12.98 10.05 17.21
CA GLN A 620 -12.15 9.52 16.12
C GLN A 620 -12.92 8.61 15.15
N ASN A 621 -13.77 7.72 15.68
CA ASN A 621 -14.54 6.75 14.91
C ASN A 621 -16.05 7.01 14.91
N TRP A 622 -16.50 8.21 15.26
CA TRP A 622 -17.92 8.53 15.33
C TRP A 622 -18.24 9.90 14.74
N THR A 623 -19.20 9.92 13.82
CA THR A 623 -19.71 11.17 13.22
C THR A 623 -21.22 11.17 13.14
N VAL A 624 -21.79 12.36 13.02
CA VAL A 624 -23.18 12.57 12.61
C VAL A 624 -23.21 13.34 11.30
N ARG A 625 -24.18 13.03 10.44
CA ARG A 625 -24.41 13.74 9.18
C ARG A 625 -25.85 14.18 9.06
N LEU A 626 -26.01 15.35 8.45
CA LEU A 626 -27.27 15.84 7.90
C LEU A 626 -27.04 16.07 6.40
N GLU A 627 -27.87 15.46 5.58
CA GLU A 627 -27.73 15.49 4.13
C GLU A 627 -29.07 15.88 3.48
N TYR A 628 -29.01 16.75 2.50
CA TYR A 628 -30.12 17.10 1.63
C TYR A 628 -29.76 16.79 0.20
N ASN A 629 -30.58 15.99 -0.46
CA ASN A 629 -30.47 15.67 -1.87
C ASN A 629 -31.72 16.15 -2.60
N HIS A 630 -31.51 16.78 -3.73
CA HIS A 630 -32.55 17.12 -4.67
C HIS A 630 -32.18 16.60 -6.05
N ARG A 631 -33.12 15.95 -6.71
CA ARG A 631 -32.98 15.53 -8.11
C ARG A 631 -34.29 15.69 -8.83
N ASP A 632 -34.34 16.63 -9.75
CA ASP A 632 -35.56 17.00 -10.51
C ASP A 632 -36.74 17.30 -9.57
N HIS A 633 -37.65 16.35 -9.37
CA HIS A 633 -38.84 16.46 -8.50
C HIS A 633 -38.72 15.62 -7.22
N ASP A 634 -37.52 15.14 -6.90
CA ASP A 634 -37.26 14.25 -5.80
C ASP A 634 -36.45 14.96 -4.73
N ASN A 635 -37.01 15.10 -3.54
CA ASN A 635 -36.35 15.74 -2.38
C ASN A 635 -36.13 14.70 -1.29
N ASP A 636 -34.93 14.68 -0.72
CA ASP A 636 -34.50 13.71 0.28
C ASP A 636 -33.72 14.44 1.38
N VAL A 637 -34.12 14.24 2.64
CA VAL A 637 -33.41 14.71 3.82
C VAL A 637 -33.09 13.52 4.68
N LEU A 638 -31.82 13.34 5.04
CA LEU A 638 -31.32 12.26 5.85
C LEU A 638 -30.53 12.81 7.05
N PHE A 639 -30.84 12.33 8.24
CA PHE A 639 -29.95 12.41 9.41
C PHE A 639 -29.40 11.02 9.71
N SER A 640 -28.09 10.91 9.88
CA SER A 640 -27.44 9.61 10.18
C SER A 640 -26.35 9.72 11.23
N VAL A 641 -26.17 8.64 11.97
CA VAL A 641 -25.04 8.40 12.89
C VAL A 641 -24.14 7.36 12.24
N GLN A 642 -22.85 7.62 12.22
CA GLN A 642 -21.87 6.82 11.51
C GLN A 642 -20.79 6.34 12.47
N ALA A 643 -20.45 5.06 12.40
CA ALA A 643 -19.37 4.40 13.14
C ALA A 643 -18.33 3.86 12.16
N PHE A 644 -17.05 4.11 12.43
CA PHE A 644 -15.93 3.58 11.68
C PHE A 644 -15.27 2.43 12.45
N PHE A 645 -15.00 1.28 11.78
CA PHE A 645 -14.52 0.06 12.40
C PHE A 645 -13.47 -0.68 11.56
#